data_3962fa5026ed6b2398c145773e6ee0c5
#
_entry.id   3962fa5026ed6b2398c145773e6ee0c5
#
_cell.length_a   1.000
_cell.length_b   1.000
_cell.length_c   1.000
_cell.angle_alpha   90.00
_cell.angle_beta   90.00
_cell.angle_gamma   90.00
#
_symmetry.space_group_name_H-M   'P 1'
#
loop_
_entity.id
_entity.type
_entity.pdbx_description
1 polymer ?
#
loop_
_entity_poly.entity_id
_entity_poly.type
_entity_poly.pdbx_seq_one_letter_code
_entity_poly.pdbx_strand_id
1 'polypeptide(L)'
;MLILCTATGWAQGLVKGKILDKRNSEPLSFVNVKVTQTANGKFVGGGMSDANGNFKIQGLANAQYTLELTFVGYKSETRKFEINASNTNQHYNIIYMSEDAKMLKGVTVTGQRSAMKLEVDRKTFDVAQLIGNAGQSASEVLDNIPSVEVDNDGNVSLRGNSSVEVWINGKASGLTTDNRAQILQQLPAESIERIEVIDNPSAKFSAEGSAGIINIVLKKDRKAGYYGSLQAGANTKGGANSSFNINYNSKLLDAYANIGYRHRKNTGYTESTQTSNTYDQRYKADNDRWGNNLFTRAGLTFHASKKDDLSLSGMLMKGKGKSKSFTPYEYTAVADGLTDYRMDRLTRSSNDMNMFYSEFNYRHSFTDRHFLDFTVDYSRWKSDGDNVYRDSTVWEGNDVHAYDYQYRPQHINNRRWEVKLDYENQITKDMKVEAGYQANFSHENTPQESYIDNTSWEGTAATEDKLFYNRFIYDMDLHALYASFNYKLGNFGVMAGLRGEYWKVNTESYTWEQEHDPSLREKPFKKDFFQLFPSLFMSYQLTESQQLQLNYTRRLRRPWGGQLNSFRDTRDATTVSFGNPELTPEYSHSFSLNYLKTWRDHSLLVSAYYRPTTDVIQRISYKNSEDGLFYSTSMNVAKSQSSGLELTLKNKFFRILDLTTSANAYYYKLDGFAYPIDGQIVTGAADDRFTWNARMTASLILPYDISVQATGRYEARQVITQGYRKPSYSVDFGARKNFFNKLITVAVNCRDLLDSRKWETFTCGNNFTRHQINRRGSRRFNFTVTWNFGNMKQKRRPQNKQGDGSSEMQMDYNGTGEE
;
A
#
# COMPACT_ATOMS: atom_id res chain seq x y z
N MET A 1 20.51 76.93 33.53
CA MET A 1 21.65 76.04 33.55
C MET A 1 21.55 75.17 32.30
N LEU A 2 22.19 75.60 31.20
CA LEU A 2 22.14 74.93 29.93
C LEU A 2 23.19 73.76 29.96
N ILE A 3 22.76 72.51 29.75
CA ILE A 3 23.65 71.41 29.57
C ILE A 3 23.83 71.22 28.05
N LEU A 4 25.00 71.58 27.56
CA LEU A 4 25.47 71.26 26.22
C LEU A 4 25.72 69.72 26.12
N CYS A 5 24.89 68.96 25.39
CA CYS A 5 25.23 67.65 24.95
C CYS A 5 26.16 67.79 23.74
N THR A 6 27.43 67.54 23.90
CA THR A 6 28.36 67.33 22.76
C THR A 6 28.13 65.96 22.14
N ALA A 7 27.47 65.92 21.01
CA ALA A 7 27.38 64.72 20.17
C ALA A 7 28.74 64.49 19.52
N THR A 8 29.53 63.56 20.05
CA THR A 8 30.73 63.04 19.39
C THR A 8 30.27 62.16 18.21
N GLY A 9 30.26 62.72 17.00
CA GLY A 9 30.01 61.96 15.76
C GLY A 9 31.16 60.98 15.56
N TRP A 10 30.91 59.69 15.80
CA TRP A 10 31.81 58.63 15.44
C TRP A 10 31.79 58.50 13.90
N ALA A 11 32.93 58.74 13.21
CA ALA A 11 33.06 58.50 11.81
C ALA A 11 32.82 56.98 11.54
N GLN A 12 31.64 56.61 10.99
CA GLN A 12 31.33 55.26 10.64
C GLN A 12 32.01 54.88 9.34
N GLY A 13 32.94 53.92 9.36
CA GLY A 13 33.63 53.41 8.19
C GLY A 13 32.70 52.68 7.23
N LEU A 14 33.07 52.70 5.98
CA LEU A 14 32.34 52.07 4.85
C LEU A 14 33.27 51.22 4.02
N VAL A 15 32.85 49.99 3.65
CA VAL A 15 33.44 49.20 2.55
C VAL A 15 32.39 48.97 1.46
N LYS A 16 32.78 49.20 0.19
CA LYS A 16 31.95 48.94 -0.99
C LYS A 16 32.78 48.43 -2.13
N GLY A 17 32.13 47.77 -3.11
CA GLY A 17 32.78 47.31 -4.32
C GLY A 17 31.81 46.64 -5.28
N LYS A 18 32.34 46.16 -6.41
CA LYS A 18 31.61 45.43 -7.45
C LYS A 18 32.26 44.06 -7.65
N ILE A 19 31.45 43.02 -7.74
CA ILE A 19 31.88 41.63 -7.88
C ILE A 19 31.50 41.13 -9.26
N LEU A 20 32.50 40.65 -10.01
CA LEU A 20 32.31 40.10 -11.35
C LEU A 20 32.85 38.66 -11.43
N ASP A 21 32.30 37.88 -12.34
CA ASP A 21 32.86 36.61 -12.78
C ASP A 21 34.18 36.83 -13.53
N LYS A 22 35.23 36.09 -13.17
CA LYS A 22 36.56 36.22 -13.79
C LYS A 22 36.59 35.77 -15.26
N ARG A 23 35.69 34.88 -15.69
CA ARG A 23 35.70 34.24 -16.99
C ARG A 23 35.00 35.09 -18.07
N ASN A 24 33.82 35.64 -17.72
CA ASN A 24 32.98 36.35 -18.66
C ASN A 24 32.74 37.83 -18.29
N SER A 25 33.33 38.30 -17.13
CA SER A 25 33.17 39.65 -16.59
C SER A 25 31.70 40.06 -16.33
N GLU A 26 30.78 39.11 -16.19
CA GLU A 26 29.39 39.39 -15.81
C GLU A 26 29.25 39.70 -14.30
N PRO A 27 28.31 40.57 -13.91
CA PRO A 27 28.04 40.85 -12.51
C PRO A 27 27.54 39.62 -11.77
N LEU A 28 28.13 39.34 -10.63
CA LEU A 28 27.68 38.27 -9.75
C LEU A 28 26.72 38.82 -8.69
N SER A 29 25.43 38.51 -8.86
CA SER A 29 24.36 38.88 -7.92
C SER A 29 24.26 37.87 -6.78
N PHE A 30 23.85 38.35 -5.60
CA PHE A 30 23.62 37.53 -4.41
C PHE A 30 24.88 36.80 -3.87
N VAL A 31 26.04 37.32 -4.13
CA VAL A 31 27.29 36.91 -3.45
C VAL A 31 27.20 37.28 -1.99
N ASN A 32 27.45 36.34 -1.11
CA ASN A 32 27.48 36.60 0.34
C ASN A 32 28.76 37.32 0.71
N VAL A 33 28.62 38.51 1.29
CA VAL A 33 29.69 39.42 1.70
C VAL A 33 29.71 39.46 3.23
N LYS A 34 30.83 39.03 3.81
CA LYS A 34 31.01 38.98 5.27
C LYS A 34 32.23 39.80 5.67
N VAL A 35 32.10 40.62 6.69
CA VAL A 35 33.19 41.42 7.26
C VAL A 35 33.43 40.99 8.69
N THR A 36 34.68 40.63 9.02
CA THR A 36 35.12 40.23 10.35
C THR A 36 36.32 41.07 10.78
N GLN A 37 36.43 41.35 12.07
CA GLN A 37 37.62 42.00 12.63
C GLN A 37 38.80 41.04 12.58
N THR A 38 39.92 41.48 12.01
CA THR A 38 41.09 40.62 11.77
C THR A 38 41.73 40.08 13.04
N ALA A 39 41.71 40.87 14.12
CA ALA A 39 42.37 40.55 15.40
C ALA A 39 41.70 39.37 16.15
N ASN A 40 40.39 39.22 16.07
CA ASN A 40 39.65 38.23 16.86
C ASN A 40 38.61 37.41 16.09
N GLY A 41 38.50 37.61 14.77
CA GLY A 41 37.52 36.92 13.91
C GLY A 41 36.05 37.28 14.15
N LYS A 42 35.78 38.29 15.00
CA LYS A 42 34.40 38.69 15.35
C LYS A 42 33.69 39.24 14.12
N PHE A 43 32.49 38.74 13.86
CA PHE A 43 31.60 39.26 12.81
C PHE A 43 31.17 40.68 13.14
N VAL A 44 31.31 41.61 12.17
CA VAL A 44 31.01 43.02 12.33
C VAL A 44 29.89 43.52 11.43
N GLY A 45 29.79 42.92 10.24
CA GLY A 45 28.77 43.27 9.28
C GLY A 45 28.79 42.36 8.06
N GLY A 46 27.69 42.32 7.32
CA GLY A 46 27.60 41.53 6.08
C GLY A 46 26.33 41.88 5.31
N GLY A 47 26.25 41.33 4.09
CA GLY A 47 25.15 41.53 3.17
C GLY A 47 25.30 40.67 1.92
N MET A 48 24.52 40.91 0.90
CA MET A 48 24.62 40.27 -0.41
C MET A 48 24.82 41.32 -1.52
N SER A 49 25.52 40.97 -2.57
CA SER A 49 25.62 41.83 -3.77
C SER A 49 24.25 41.98 -4.47
N ASP A 50 23.99 43.15 -4.99
CA ASP A 50 22.78 43.46 -5.78
C ASP A 50 22.78 42.78 -7.17
N ALA A 51 21.75 43.06 -7.99
CA ALA A 51 21.61 42.50 -9.35
C ALA A 51 22.74 42.93 -10.29
N ASN A 52 23.44 44.02 -9.97
CA ASN A 52 24.57 44.54 -10.72
C ASN A 52 25.93 44.16 -10.13
N GLY A 53 25.94 43.27 -9.16
CA GLY A 53 27.15 42.81 -8.46
C GLY A 53 27.70 43.78 -7.40
N ASN A 54 27.05 44.90 -7.08
CA ASN A 54 27.56 45.85 -6.10
C ASN A 54 27.23 45.41 -4.66
N PHE A 55 28.12 45.70 -3.75
CA PHE A 55 27.92 45.53 -2.31
C PHE A 55 28.34 46.78 -1.53
N LYS A 56 27.73 46.96 -0.34
CA LYS A 56 28.03 48.08 0.54
C LYS A 56 27.78 47.67 1.99
N ILE A 57 28.81 47.76 2.85
CA ILE A 57 28.72 47.51 4.29
C ILE A 57 29.14 48.76 5.03
N GLN A 58 28.32 49.27 5.96
CA GLN A 58 28.50 50.50 6.70
C GLN A 58 28.60 50.24 8.18
N GLY A 59 29.02 51.23 8.95
CA GLY A 59 29.03 51.11 10.42
C GLY A 59 30.33 50.47 10.96
N LEU A 60 31.40 50.51 10.21
CA LEU A 60 32.70 49.97 10.62
C LEU A 60 33.46 50.97 11.51
N ALA A 61 33.89 50.53 12.72
CA ALA A 61 34.75 51.35 13.60
C ALA A 61 36.22 51.31 13.09
N ASN A 62 37.09 52.19 13.66
CA ASN A 62 38.51 52.11 13.32
C ASN A 62 39.14 50.79 13.78
N ALA A 63 39.49 49.92 12.83
CA ALA A 63 40.15 48.65 13.07
C ALA A 63 40.60 48.01 11.74
N GLN A 64 41.39 46.93 11.82
CA GLN A 64 41.68 46.06 10.70
C GLN A 64 40.57 45.00 10.51
N TYR A 65 40.15 44.79 9.24
CA TYR A 65 39.05 43.93 8.82
C TYR A 65 39.46 42.93 7.76
N THR A 66 38.74 41.82 7.76
CA THR A 66 38.81 40.79 6.69
C THR A 66 37.45 40.74 5.99
N LEU A 67 37.39 41.08 4.72
CA LEU A 67 36.29 40.91 3.80
C LEU A 67 36.36 39.52 3.22
N GLU A 68 35.31 38.72 3.39
CA GLU A 68 35.15 37.37 2.82
C GLU A 68 33.96 37.37 1.86
N LEU A 69 34.20 36.93 0.61
CA LEU A 69 33.18 36.79 -0.43
C LEU A 69 32.98 35.29 -0.70
N THR A 70 31.75 34.82 -0.56
CA THR A 70 31.39 33.44 -0.83
C THR A 70 30.19 33.35 -1.75
N PHE A 71 30.31 32.52 -2.80
CA PHE A 71 29.25 32.26 -3.76
C PHE A 71 29.27 30.80 -4.21
N VAL A 72 28.10 30.18 -4.40
CA VAL A 72 27.99 28.78 -4.76
C VAL A 72 28.60 28.55 -6.14
N GLY A 73 29.54 27.62 -6.23
CA GLY A 73 30.25 27.32 -7.47
C GLY A 73 31.52 28.16 -7.71
N TYR A 74 31.88 29.06 -6.80
CA TYR A 74 33.06 29.92 -6.89
C TYR A 74 34.03 29.71 -5.73
N LYS A 75 35.31 29.94 -5.95
CA LYS A 75 36.32 29.98 -4.88
C LYS A 75 36.05 31.19 -4.01
N SER A 76 36.12 31.00 -2.69
CA SER A 76 36.00 32.10 -1.74
C SER A 76 37.15 33.09 -1.94
N GLU A 77 36.83 34.37 -2.02
CA GLU A 77 37.80 35.45 -2.11
C GLU A 77 37.87 36.19 -0.77
N THR A 78 39.10 36.50 -0.34
CA THR A 78 39.36 37.20 0.92
C THR A 78 40.23 38.41 0.70
N ARG A 79 39.86 39.55 1.30
CA ARG A 79 40.63 40.79 1.24
C ARG A 79 40.77 41.40 2.65
N LYS A 80 41.96 41.85 3.02
CA LYS A 80 42.17 42.58 4.25
C LYS A 80 42.15 44.09 3.97
N PHE A 81 41.58 44.85 4.83
CA PHE A 81 41.52 46.33 4.77
C PHE A 81 41.49 46.93 6.16
N GLU A 82 41.77 48.20 6.25
CA GLU A 82 41.80 48.97 7.46
C GLU A 82 40.92 50.23 7.35
N ILE A 83 40.13 50.43 8.36
CA ILE A 83 39.37 51.66 8.58
C ILE A 83 40.08 52.44 9.69
N ASN A 84 40.51 53.69 9.39
CA ASN A 84 41.15 54.59 10.35
C ASN A 84 40.74 56.06 10.03
N ALA A 85 41.21 57.00 10.81
CA ALA A 85 40.85 58.43 10.68
C ALA A 85 41.20 59.04 9.34
N SER A 86 42.20 58.48 8.63
CA SER A 86 42.61 58.91 7.27
C SER A 86 42.00 58.09 6.14
N ASN A 87 41.43 56.92 6.43
CA ASN A 87 40.76 56.01 5.48
C ASN A 87 39.43 55.50 6.05
N THR A 88 38.42 56.35 5.98
CA THR A 88 37.06 56.01 6.44
C THR A 88 36.26 55.22 5.38
N ASN A 89 36.68 55.19 4.14
CA ASN A 89 35.94 54.62 3.00
C ASN A 89 36.81 53.69 2.17
N GLN A 90 36.72 52.40 2.38
CA GLN A 90 37.37 51.40 1.52
C GLN A 90 36.53 51.13 0.28
N HIS A 91 37.06 51.37 -0.91
CA HIS A 91 36.41 51.12 -2.15
C HIS A 91 37.21 50.12 -2.99
N TYR A 92 36.63 48.94 -3.27
CA TYR A 92 37.13 47.97 -4.27
C TYR A 92 36.39 48.22 -5.59
N ASN A 93 37.11 48.70 -6.64
CA ASN A 93 36.45 48.97 -7.91
C ASN A 93 35.84 47.72 -8.49
N ILE A 94 36.62 46.63 -8.61
CA ILE A 94 36.12 45.32 -9.07
C ILE A 94 36.86 44.25 -8.29
N ILE A 95 36.10 43.22 -7.85
CA ILE A 95 36.64 41.98 -7.30
C ILE A 95 36.18 40.84 -8.22
N TYR A 96 37.12 40.11 -8.78
CA TYR A 96 36.85 38.96 -9.64
C TYR A 96 36.79 37.68 -8.79
N MET A 97 35.70 36.93 -8.93
CA MET A 97 35.61 35.59 -8.38
C MET A 97 35.79 34.54 -9.48
N SER A 98 36.55 33.50 -9.20
CA SER A 98 36.83 32.37 -10.12
C SER A 98 35.96 31.21 -9.81
N GLU A 99 35.39 30.55 -10.83
CA GLU A 99 34.71 29.30 -10.68
C GLU A 99 35.59 28.23 -10.01
N ASP A 100 35.02 27.48 -9.06
CA ASP A 100 35.74 26.34 -8.44
C ASP A 100 35.43 25.07 -9.21
N ALA A 101 36.29 24.71 -10.15
CA ALA A 101 36.17 23.48 -10.94
C ALA A 101 36.15 22.19 -10.10
N LYS A 102 36.60 22.24 -8.84
CA LYS A 102 36.49 21.12 -7.89
C LYS A 102 35.10 21.04 -7.26
N MET A 103 34.41 22.17 -7.08
CA MET A 103 33.03 22.20 -6.58
C MET A 103 31.98 21.84 -7.65
N LEU A 104 32.24 22.11 -8.91
CA LEU A 104 31.37 21.73 -10.02
C LEU A 104 31.23 20.21 -10.23
N LYS A 105 32.20 19.42 -9.71
CA LYS A 105 32.10 17.94 -9.66
C LYS A 105 31.43 17.40 -8.40
N GLY A 106 31.03 18.24 -7.45
CA GLY A 106 30.56 17.81 -6.13
C GLY A 106 29.29 18.48 -5.61
N VAL A 107 28.52 19.19 -6.44
CA VAL A 107 27.13 19.50 -6.07
C VAL A 107 26.30 18.25 -6.34
N THR A 108 26.41 17.29 -5.44
CA THR A 108 25.30 16.35 -5.26
C THR A 108 24.12 17.18 -4.77
N VAL A 109 23.28 17.64 -5.70
CA VAL A 109 21.90 17.95 -5.38
C VAL A 109 21.40 16.69 -4.69
N THR A 110 21.25 16.74 -3.37
CA THR A 110 20.36 15.80 -2.69
C THR A 110 18.97 16.16 -3.20
N GLY A 111 18.71 15.77 -4.46
CA GLY A 111 17.40 15.77 -5.02
C GLY A 111 16.57 14.96 -4.03
N GLN A 112 15.48 15.52 -3.52
CA GLN A 112 14.44 14.73 -2.90
C GLN A 112 14.25 13.51 -3.78
N ARG A 113 14.50 12.30 -3.25
CA ARG A 113 14.32 11.05 -3.99
C ARG A 113 12.97 11.12 -4.67
N SER A 114 12.89 10.82 -5.95
CA SER A 114 11.61 10.78 -6.64
C SER A 114 10.67 9.88 -5.83
N ALA A 115 9.45 10.33 -5.51
CA ALA A 115 8.48 9.50 -4.80
C ALA A 115 8.10 8.24 -5.61
N MET A 116 8.49 8.16 -6.88
CA MET A 116 8.31 7.01 -7.76
C MET A 116 9.62 6.72 -8.52
N LYS A 117 9.99 5.44 -8.60
CA LYS A 117 11.12 4.92 -9.39
C LYS A 117 10.62 3.74 -10.22
N LEU A 118 11.01 3.67 -11.49
CA LEU A 118 10.76 2.50 -12.34
C LEU A 118 12.02 1.61 -12.34
N GLU A 119 11.84 0.36 -11.95
CA GLU A 119 12.84 -0.69 -12.04
C GLU A 119 12.45 -1.67 -13.17
N VAL A 120 13.31 -2.62 -13.55
CA VAL A 120 13.07 -3.51 -14.70
C VAL A 120 11.75 -4.28 -14.56
N ASP A 121 11.39 -4.70 -13.35
CA ASP A 121 10.25 -5.53 -13.05
C ASP A 121 9.21 -4.86 -12.12
N ARG A 122 9.43 -3.62 -11.64
CA ARG A 122 8.55 -2.99 -10.63
C ARG A 122 8.54 -1.46 -10.66
N LYS A 123 7.48 -0.89 -10.08
CA LYS A 123 7.34 0.53 -9.75
C LYS A 123 7.48 0.69 -8.23
N THR A 124 8.37 1.56 -7.78
CA THR A 124 8.63 1.79 -6.35
C THR A 124 8.12 3.16 -5.92
N PHE A 125 7.38 3.21 -4.82
CA PHE A 125 6.80 4.42 -4.23
C PHE A 125 7.32 4.60 -2.79
N ASP A 126 7.99 5.70 -2.52
CA ASP A 126 8.50 6.05 -1.19
C ASP A 126 7.37 6.60 -0.31
N VAL A 127 6.99 5.84 0.73
CA VAL A 127 5.88 6.17 1.64
C VAL A 127 6.22 7.35 2.55
N ALA A 128 7.50 7.56 2.88
CA ALA A 128 7.92 8.68 3.71
C ALA A 128 7.68 10.05 3.04
N GLN A 129 7.56 10.06 1.71
CA GLN A 129 7.30 11.27 0.93
C GLN A 129 5.81 11.54 0.70
N LEU A 130 4.94 10.61 1.02
CA LEU A 130 3.49 10.80 0.99
C LEU A 130 3.03 11.49 2.28
N ILE A 131 2.69 12.76 2.19
CA ILE A 131 2.50 13.67 3.35
C ILE A 131 1.31 13.27 4.23
N GLY A 132 0.27 12.70 3.65
CA GLY A 132 -0.98 12.35 4.32
C GLY A 132 -0.96 11.07 5.16
N ASN A 133 0.17 10.37 5.28
CA ASN A 133 0.20 8.99 5.81
C ASN A 133 0.32 8.87 7.33
N ALA A 134 0.61 9.96 8.05
CA ALA A 134 0.72 9.90 9.51
C ALA A 134 -0.60 9.47 10.17
N GLY A 135 -0.55 8.44 10.99
CA GLY A 135 -1.73 7.86 11.67
C GLY A 135 -2.62 6.98 10.77
N GLN A 136 -2.24 6.75 9.52
CA GLN A 136 -2.95 5.86 8.60
C GLN A 136 -2.53 4.40 8.78
N SER A 137 -3.33 3.48 8.22
CA SER A 137 -2.99 2.07 8.06
C SER A 137 -2.33 1.81 6.71
N ALA A 138 -1.70 0.66 6.54
CA ALA A 138 -1.19 0.23 5.25
C ALA A 138 -2.28 0.20 4.18
N SER A 139 -3.50 -0.22 4.52
CA SER A 139 -4.66 -0.20 3.63
C SER A 139 -4.96 1.22 3.11
N GLU A 140 -4.87 2.23 3.98
CA GLU A 140 -5.10 3.63 3.61
C GLU A 140 -3.94 4.21 2.79
N VAL A 141 -2.72 3.75 3.05
CA VAL A 141 -1.55 4.12 2.23
C VAL A 141 -1.61 3.49 0.85
N LEU A 142 -1.97 2.21 0.75
CA LEU A 142 -2.15 1.51 -0.52
C LEU A 142 -3.20 2.21 -1.39
N ASP A 143 -4.28 2.66 -0.78
CA ASP A 143 -5.29 3.46 -1.46
C ASP A 143 -4.76 4.82 -1.98
N ASN A 144 -3.58 5.26 -1.57
CA ASN A 144 -2.86 6.43 -2.07
C ASN A 144 -1.84 6.10 -3.19
N ILE A 145 -1.64 4.84 -3.53
CA ILE A 145 -0.72 4.43 -4.60
C ILE A 145 -1.44 4.44 -5.96
N PRO A 146 -0.85 5.01 -7.01
CA PRO A 146 -1.40 4.92 -8.36
C PRO A 146 -1.65 3.48 -8.79
N SER A 147 -2.76 3.24 -9.48
CA SER A 147 -3.22 1.92 -9.96
C SER A 147 -3.66 0.93 -8.89
N VAL A 148 -3.54 1.28 -7.60
CA VAL A 148 -4.03 0.47 -6.48
C VAL A 148 -5.33 1.06 -5.97
N GLU A 149 -6.34 0.22 -5.79
CA GLU A 149 -7.65 0.56 -5.25
C GLU A 149 -7.90 -0.27 -4.00
N VAL A 150 -8.48 0.32 -2.98
CA VAL A 150 -8.87 -0.39 -1.76
C VAL A 150 -10.36 -0.18 -1.54
N ASP A 151 -11.13 -1.26 -1.59
CA ASP A 151 -12.56 -1.20 -1.38
C ASP A 151 -12.94 -0.92 0.07
N ASN A 152 -14.26 -0.84 0.32
CA ASN A 152 -14.78 -0.59 1.66
C ASN A 152 -14.50 -1.71 2.67
N ASP A 153 -14.30 -2.93 2.20
CA ASP A 153 -14.00 -4.08 3.04
C ASP A 153 -12.50 -4.23 3.31
N GLY A 154 -11.68 -3.41 2.64
CA GLY A 154 -10.22 -3.41 2.73
C GLY A 154 -9.58 -4.36 1.71
N ASN A 155 -10.36 -4.88 0.75
CA ASN A 155 -9.80 -5.67 -0.33
C ASN A 155 -9.04 -4.78 -1.28
N VAL A 156 -7.86 -5.25 -1.65
CA VAL A 156 -6.95 -4.52 -2.52
C VAL A 156 -7.10 -5.04 -3.94
N SER A 157 -7.21 -4.14 -4.90
CA SER A 157 -7.15 -4.44 -6.33
C SER A 157 -6.06 -3.62 -7.02
N LEU A 158 -5.54 -4.14 -8.12
CA LEU A 158 -4.57 -3.48 -8.97
C LEU A 158 -5.17 -3.37 -10.37
N ARG A 159 -5.33 -2.13 -10.86
CA ARG A 159 -5.97 -1.86 -12.16
C ARG A 159 -7.36 -2.50 -12.27
N GLY A 160 -8.16 -2.42 -11.21
CA GLY A 160 -9.49 -3.02 -11.14
C GLY A 160 -9.53 -4.54 -10.95
N ASN A 161 -8.38 -5.23 -10.90
CA ASN A 161 -8.31 -6.67 -10.67
C ASN A 161 -8.00 -6.99 -9.20
N SER A 162 -8.93 -7.66 -8.51
CA SER A 162 -8.80 -8.05 -7.10
C SER A 162 -7.90 -9.27 -6.86
N SER A 163 -7.46 -9.96 -7.93
CA SER A 163 -6.56 -11.11 -7.85
C SER A 163 -5.09 -10.70 -7.68
N VAL A 164 -4.83 -9.59 -7.00
CA VAL A 164 -3.49 -9.10 -6.67
C VAL A 164 -2.98 -9.77 -5.40
N GLU A 165 -1.71 -10.18 -5.42
CA GLU A 165 -1.01 -10.63 -4.21
C GLU A 165 -0.49 -9.42 -3.44
N VAL A 166 -0.59 -9.48 -2.09
CA VAL A 166 0.00 -8.45 -1.23
C VAL A 166 1.05 -9.10 -0.34
N TRP A 167 2.25 -8.56 -0.37
CA TRP A 167 3.41 -9.07 0.33
C TRP A 167 3.98 -8.06 1.33
N ILE A 168 4.69 -8.56 2.33
CA ILE A 168 5.46 -7.74 3.27
C ILE A 168 6.92 -8.19 3.20
N ASN A 169 7.84 -7.27 2.92
CA ASN A 169 9.28 -7.53 2.77
C ASN A 169 9.62 -8.64 1.76
N GLY A 170 8.91 -8.66 0.63
CA GLY A 170 9.14 -9.63 -0.44
C GLY A 170 8.54 -11.01 -0.18
N LYS A 171 7.65 -11.15 0.81
CA LYS A 171 7.05 -12.43 1.21
C LYS A 171 5.56 -12.28 1.44
N ALA A 172 4.80 -13.34 1.21
CA ALA A 172 3.36 -13.37 1.48
C ALA A 172 3.02 -13.18 2.97
N SER A 173 3.97 -13.42 3.89
CA SER A 173 3.91 -13.12 5.34
C SER A 173 2.62 -13.59 6.01
N GLY A 174 2.08 -14.75 5.61
CA GLY A 174 0.81 -15.28 6.09
C GLY A 174 -0.42 -14.48 5.65
N LEU A 175 -0.28 -13.52 4.75
CA LEU A 175 -1.39 -12.80 4.13
C LEU A 175 -2.10 -13.72 3.14
N THR A 176 -3.36 -13.99 3.40
CA THR A 176 -4.27 -14.73 2.52
C THR A 176 -5.39 -13.81 2.06
N THR A 177 -6.19 -14.24 1.11
CA THR A 177 -7.38 -13.49 0.69
C THR A 177 -8.31 -13.20 1.85
N ASP A 178 -8.41 -14.10 2.83
CA ASP A 178 -9.35 -14.02 3.95
C ASP A 178 -8.92 -13.05 5.05
N ASN A 179 -7.61 -12.95 5.31
CA ASN A 179 -7.08 -12.15 6.42
C ASN A 179 -6.40 -10.84 5.98
N ARG A 180 -6.05 -10.72 4.70
CA ARG A 180 -5.30 -9.60 4.12
C ARG A 180 -5.88 -8.24 4.46
N ALA A 181 -7.17 -8.06 4.25
CA ALA A 181 -7.85 -6.80 4.51
C ALA A 181 -7.74 -6.37 5.97
N GLN A 182 -7.91 -7.31 6.90
CA GLN A 182 -7.79 -7.05 8.34
C GLN A 182 -6.37 -6.69 8.73
N ILE A 183 -5.38 -7.42 8.23
CA ILE A 183 -3.96 -7.20 8.53
C ILE A 183 -3.49 -5.84 8.01
N LEU A 184 -3.83 -5.49 6.76
CA LEU A 184 -3.47 -4.22 6.16
C LEU A 184 -4.13 -3.03 6.86
N GLN A 185 -5.33 -3.21 7.38
CA GLN A 185 -6.01 -2.19 8.20
C GLN A 185 -5.33 -1.98 9.56
N GLN A 186 -4.57 -2.95 10.05
CA GLN A 186 -3.90 -2.91 11.35
C GLN A 186 -2.43 -2.47 11.24
N LEU A 187 -1.77 -2.72 10.11
CA LEU A 187 -0.38 -2.35 9.87
C LEU A 187 -0.23 -0.83 9.82
N PRO A 188 0.59 -0.21 10.70
CA PRO A 188 0.75 1.25 10.70
C PRO A 188 1.55 1.74 9.49
N ALA A 189 1.12 2.85 8.88
CA ALA A 189 1.83 3.49 7.76
C ALA A 189 3.27 3.88 8.09
N GLU A 190 3.52 4.25 9.34
CA GLU A 190 4.83 4.70 9.82
C GLU A 190 5.89 3.60 9.79
N SER A 191 5.47 2.33 9.81
CA SER A 191 6.37 1.19 9.70
C SER A 191 6.78 0.89 8.25
N ILE A 192 6.16 1.54 7.27
CA ILE A 192 6.41 1.31 5.85
C ILE A 192 7.50 2.26 5.36
N GLU A 193 8.49 1.73 4.65
CA GLU A 193 9.51 2.50 3.94
C GLU A 193 9.04 2.87 2.55
N ARG A 194 8.63 1.86 1.78
CA ARG A 194 8.19 2.00 0.41
C ARG A 194 7.17 0.92 0.03
N ILE A 195 6.43 1.18 -1.02
CA ILE A 195 5.53 0.22 -1.66
C ILE A 195 6.06 -0.05 -3.06
N GLU A 196 6.21 -1.32 -3.39
CA GLU A 196 6.61 -1.78 -4.71
C GLU A 196 5.39 -2.38 -5.42
N VAL A 197 5.05 -1.86 -6.58
CA VAL A 197 3.98 -2.39 -7.43
C VAL A 197 4.62 -3.14 -8.57
N ILE A 198 4.42 -4.43 -8.59
CA ILE A 198 5.00 -5.38 -9.56
C ILE A 198 3.85 -5.87 -10.43
N ASP A 199 3.58 -5.15 -11.50
CA ASP A 199 2.45 -5.45 -12.39
C ASP A 199 2.62 -6.80 -13.09
N ASN A 200 3.85 -7.15 -13.42
CA ASN A 200 4.24 -8.38 -14.09
C ASN A 200 5.41 -9.02 -13.32
N PRO A 201 5.13 -9.81 -12.26
CA PRO A 201 6.20 -10.42 -11.46
C PRO A 201 7.01 -11.45 -12.27
N SER A 202 8.34 -11.47 -12.05
CA SER A 202 9.25 -12.42 -12.67
C SER A 202 9.10 -13.85 -12.09
N ALA A 203 9.79 -14.82 -12.66
CA ALA A 203 9.74 -16.24 -12.24
C ALA A 203 10.15 -16.48 -10.77
N LYS A 204 10.94 -15.60 -10.17
CA LYS A 204 11.33 -15.62 -8.74
C LYS A 204 10.12 -15.50 -7.81
N PHE A 205 9.07 -14.82 -8.26
CA PHE A 205 7.86 -14.60 -7.48
C PHE A 205 6.86 -15.73 -7.69
N SER A 206 5.96 -15.95 -6.70
CA SER A 206 4.85 -16.88 -6.85
C SER A 206 4.06 -16.60 -8.13
N ALA A 207 3.62 -17.62 -8.82
CA ALA A 207 2.74 -17.46 -10.01
C ALA A 207 1.33 -17.00 -9.61
N GLU A 208 0.99 -17.01 -8.33
CA GLU A 208 -0.29 -16.56 -7.79
C GLU A 208 -0.48 -15.05 -7.94
N GLY A 209 -1.73 -14.62 -8.15
CA GLY A 209 -2.07 -13.22 -8.34
C GLY A 209 -2.04 -12.81 -9.82
N SER A 210 -3.13 -13.00 -10.51
CA SER A 210 -3.24 -12.67 -11.94
C SER A 210 -3.11 -11.16 -12.22
N ALA A 211 -3.29 -10.30 -11.20
CA ALA A 211 -3.18 -8.85 -11.31
C ALA A 211 -1.78 -8.30 -11.04
N GLY A 212 -0.87 -9.11 -10.47
CA GLY A 212 0.46 -8.70 -10.03
C GLY A 212 0.66 -8.78 -8.53
N ILE A 213 1.75 -8.17 -8.02
CA ILE A 213 2.13 -8.17 -6.60
C ILE A 213 2.26 -6.74 -6.12
N ILE A 214 1.75 -6.47 -4.93
CA ILE A 214 2.02 -5.25 -4.17
C ILE A 214 2.88 -5.65 -2.97
N ASN A 215 4.15 -5.25 -2.99
CA ASN A 215 5.07 -5.54 -1.90
C ASN A 215 5.22 -4.33 -0.98
N ILE A 216 4.88 -4.50 0.28
CA ILE A 216 5.02 -3.49 1.33
C ILE A 216 6.38 -3.72 2.00
N VAL A 217 7.34 -2.85 1.72
CA VAL A 217 8.67 -2.92 2.34
C VAL A 217 8.66 -2.11 3.63
N LEU A 218 8.90 -2.78 4.73
CA LEU A 218 8.95 -2.15 6.05
C LEU A 218 10.34 -1.55 6.28
N LYS A 219 10.39 -0.45 7.04
CA LYS A 219 11.63 0.26 7.35
C LYS A 219 12.65 -0.65 8.02
N LYS A 220 13.84 -0.67 7.45
CA LYS A 220 15.06 -1.24 8.01
C LYS A 220 16.07 -0.11 8.13
N ASP A 221 15.92 0.76 9.12
CA ASP A 221 16.84 1.86 9.27
C ASP A 221 18.19 1.36 9.83
N ARG A 222 19.25 1.51 9.06
CA ARG A 222 20.62 1.12 9.40
C ARG A 222 21.49 2.32 9.79
N LYS A 223 21.08 3.05 10.81
CA LYS A 223 21.97 4.03 11.43
C LYS A 223 22.72 3.34 12.57
N ALA A 224 24.04 3.48 12.61
CA ALA A 224 24.80 2.98 13.75
C ALA A 224 24.30 3.63 15.05
N GLY A 225 24.02 2.82 16.07
CA GLY A 225 23.41 3.27 17.33
C GLY A 225 21.91 2.93 17.43
N TYR A 226 21.22 3.65 18.26
CA TYR A 226 19.77 3.46 18.44
C TYR A 226 18.99 4.71 17.99
N TYR A 227 17.81 4.48 17.47
CA TYR A 227 16.83 5.54 17.15
C TYR A 227 15.43 4.95 17.16
N GLY A 228 14.44 5.81 17.34
CA GLY A 228 13.06 5.38 17.39
C GLY A 228 12.07 6.51 17.33
N SER A 229 10.81 6.16 17.49
CA SER A 229 9.71 7.12 17.55
C SER A 229 8.59 6.65 18.47
N LEU A 230 7.92 7.60 19.08
CA LEU A 230 6.66 7.43 19.79
C LEU A 230 5.60 8.26 19.07
N GLN A 231 4.47 7.64 18.73
CA GLN A 231 3.36 8.29 18.06
C GLN A 231 2.08 8.10 18.84
N ALA A 232 1.25 9.13 18.88
CA ALA A 232 -0.12 9.09 19.38
C ALA A 232 -1.04 9.86 18.44
N GLY A 233 -2.26 9.36 18.25
CA GLY A 233 -3.25 10.00 17.40
C GLY A 233 -4.67 9.66 17.82
N ALA A 234 -5.59 10.54 17.44
CA ALA A 234 -7.02 10.38 17.63
C ALA A 234 -7.79 10.91 16.43
N ASN A 235 -9.05 10.51 16.28
CA ASN A 235 -9.90 10.99 15.20
C ASN A 235 -11.30 11.36 15.67
N THR A 236 -12.01 12.13 14.83
CA THR A 236 -13.36 12.66 15.14
C THR A 236 -14.46 11.60 15.21
N LYS A 237 -14.19 10.33 14.86
CA LYS A 237 -15.14 9.20 14.99
C LYS A 237 -14.91 8.41 16.30
N GLY A 238 -14.07 8.91 17.21
CA GLY A 238 -13.75 8.24 18.47
C GLY A 238 -12.67 7.18 18.36
N GLY A 239 -11.95 7.10 17.23
CA GLY A 239 -10.79 6.21 17.09
C GLY A 239 -9.53 6.84 17.69
N ALA A 240 -8.61 6.00 18.16
CA ALA A 240 -7.29 6.39 18.69
C ALA A 240 -6.22 5.38 18.27
N ASN A 241 -4.99 5.83 18.16
CA ASN A 241 -3.84 4.96 17.89
C ASN A 241 -2.60 5.44 18.64
N SER A 242 -1.76 4.49 19.00
CA SER A 242 -0.41 4.77 19.52
C SER A 242 0.56 3.74 18.95
N SER A 243 1.80 4.15 18.72
CA SER A 243 2.86 3.22 18.32
C SER A 243 4.21 3.64 18.87
N PHE A 244 5.03 2.65 19.18
CA PHE A 244 6.40 2.79 19.62
C PHE A 244 7.30 1.98 18.71
N ASN A 245 8.35 2.60 18.19
CA ASN A 245 9.35 1.98 17.34
C ASN A 245 10.73 2.22 17.92
N ILE A 246 11.54 1.19 17.97
CA ILE A 246 12.96 1.28 18.31
C ILE A 246 13.79 0.41 17.39
N ASN A 247 14.91 0.92 16.95
CA ASN A 247 15.88 0.22 16.13
C ASN A 247 17.27 0.40 16.75
N TYR A 248 18.05 -0.66 16.71
CA TYR A 248 19.44 -0.70 17.11
C TYR A 248 20.26 -1.35 16.01
N ASN A 249 21.35 -0.72 15.60
CA ASN A 249 22.24 -1.22 14.57
C ASN A 249 23.70 -1.14 15.04
N SER A 250 24.41 -2.22 14.81
CA SER A 250 25.85 -2.30 15.07
C SER A 250 26.53 -3.16 13.99
N LYS A 251 27.85 -3.35 14.11
CA LYS A 251 28.60 -4.24 13.20
C LYS A 251 28.24 -5.73 13.39
N LEU A 252 27.79 -6.10 14.58
CA LEU A 252 27.54 -7.49 14.97
C LEU A 252 26.05 -7.83 14.97
N LEU A 253 25.19 -6.86 15.30
CA LEU A 253 23.76 -7.11 15.55
C LEU A 253 22.93 -5.92 15.06
N ASP A 254 21.95 -6.21 14.23
CA ASP A 254 20.82 -5.33 13.96
C ASP A 254 19.59 -5.86 14.70
N ALA A 255 18.88 -4.99 15.40
CA ALA A 255 17.65 -5.36 16.12
C ALA A 255 16.59 -4.26 15.96
N TYR A 256 15.34 -4.66 15.89
CA TYR A 256 14.20 -3.73 15.88
C TYR A 256 13.04 -4.28 16.69
N ALA A 257 12.26 -3.35 17.25
CA ALA A 257 10.96 -3.65 17.83
C ALA A 257 9.96 -2.56 17.47
N ASN A 258 8.73 -2.99 17.18
CA ASN A 258 7.61 -2.13 16.89
C ASN A 258 6.41 -2.64 17.67
N ILE A 259 5.72 -1.77 18.40
CA ILE A 259 4.49 -2.07 19.13
C ILE A 259 3.49 -0.99 18.76
N GLY A 260 2.31 -1.38 18.30
CA GLY A 260 1.24 -0.47 17.95
C GLY A 260 -0.10 -0.90 18.53
N TYR A 261 -0.85 0.05 19.05
CA TYR A 261 -2.22 -0.15 19.49
C TYR A 261 -3.15 0.76 18.70
N ARG A 262 -4.31 0.23 18.29
CA ARG A 262 -5.34 0.99 17.59
C ARG A 262 -6.72 0.64 18.11
N HIS A 263 -7.44 1.66 18.53
CA HIS A 263 -8.88 1.64 18.71
C HIS A 263 -9.56 2.22 17.48
N ARG A 264 -10.57 1.53 16.95
CA ARG A 264 -11.28 1.95 15.74
C ARG A 264 -12.78 1.93 15.98
N LYS A 265 -13.46 2.99 15.50
CA LYS A 265 -14.92 3.06 15.44
C LYS A 265 -15.32 3.54 14.05
N ASN A 266 -16.22 2.83 13.40
CA ASN A 266 -16.78 3.17 12.10
C ASN A 266 -18.30 2.98 12.16
N THR A 267 -19.02 3.92 11.59
CA THR A 267 -20.47 3.86 11.38
C THR A 267 -20.78 3.92 9.89
N GLY A 268 -21.85 3.35 9.44
CA GLY A 268 -22.26 3.40 8.05
C GLY A 268 -23.63 2.79 7.85
N TYR A 269 -24.10 2.76 6.61
CA TYR A 269 -25.34 2.08 6.27
C TYR A 269 -25.25 1.35 4.94
N THR A 270 -26.09 0.34 4.78
CA THR A 270 -26.33 -0.36 3.53
C THR A 270 -27.81 -0.21 3.20
N GLU A 271 -28.11 0.32 2.02
CA GLU A 271 -29.47 0.42 1.50
C GLU A 271 -29.60 -0.50 0.28
N SER A 272 -30.65 -1.29 0.20
CA SER A 272 -30.89 -2.20 -0.91
C SER A 272 -32.36 -2.23 -1.29
N THR A 273 -32.59 -2.15 -2.59
CA THR A 273 -33.88 -2.46 -3.22
C THR A 273 -33.68 -3.62 -4.16
N GLN A 274 -34.47 -4.65 -4.02
CA GLN A 274 -34.40 -5.85 -4.84
C GLN A 274 -35.82 -6.14 -5.36
N THR A 275 -35.93 -6.25 -6.67
CA THR A 275 -37.20 -6.55 -7.36
C THR A 275 -37.09 -7.94 -7.96
N SER A 276 -38.12 -8.75 -7.78
CA SER A 276 -38.22 -10.09 -8.35
C SER A 276 -39.63 -10.36 -8.87
N ASN A 277 -39.85 -11.53 -9.45
CA ASN A 277 -41.17 -11.89 -10.00
C ASN A 277 -42.25 -12.12 -8.92
N THR A 278 -41.86 -12.29 -7.64
CA THR A 278 -42.76 -12.63 -6.54
C THR A 278 -42.83 -11.54 -5.49
N TYR A 279 -41.68 -11.00 -5.08
CA TYR A 279 -41.58 -10.00 -4.04
C TYR A 279 -40.59 -8.90 -4.43
N ASP A 280 -40.94 -7.68 -4.07
CA ASP A 280 -40.04 -6.56 -3.94
C ASP A 280 -39.56 -6.49 -2.48
N GLN A 281 -38.25 -6.37 -2.30
CA GLN A 281 -37.62 -6.26 -0.98
C GLN A 281 -36.90 -4.94 -0.86
N ARG A 282 -37.10 -4.23 0.25
CA ARG A 282 -36.36 -3.03 0.59
C ARG A 282 -35.78 -3.12 1.99
N TYR A 283 -34.58 -2.62 2.18
CA TYR A 283 -34.03 -2.44 3.52
C TYR A 283 -32.99 -1.33 3.58
N LYS A 284 -32.81 -0.77 4.78
CA LYS A 284 -31.70 0.13 5.12
C LYS A 284 -31.07 -0.34 6.43
N ALA A 285 -29.93 -1.00 6.34
CA ALA A 285 -29.19 -1.52 7.48
C ALA A 285 -28.23 -0.47 8.02
N ASP A 286 -28.38 -0.07 9.26
CA ASP A 286 -27.37 0.72 9.97
C ASP A 286 -26.30 -0.18 10.56
N ASN A 287 -25.04 0.15 10.32
CA ASN A 287 -23.89 -0.66 10.68
C ASN A 287 -22.94 0.11 11.59
N ASP A 288 -22.76 -0.37 12.81
CA ASP A 288 -21.75 0.10 13.75
C ASP A 288 -20.66 -0.95 13.92
N ARG A 289 -19.41 -0.54 13.78
CA ARG A 289 -18.23 -1.43 13.95
C ARG A 289 -17.20 -0.74 14.82
N TRP A 290 -16.69 -1.45 15.82
CA TRP A 290 -15.59 -0.98 16.65
C TRP A 290 -14.65 -2.12 17.01
N GLY A 291 -13.42 -1.80 17.30
CA GLY A 291 -12.43 -2.83 17.64
C GLY A 291 -11.12 -2.26 18.15
N ASN A 292 -10.41 -3.10 18.86
CA ASN A 292 -9.10 -2.87 19.41
C ASN A 292 -8.10 -3.82 18.76
N ASN A 293 -6.95 -3.32 18.36
CA ASN A 293 -5.92 -4.14 17.75
C ASN A 293 -4.56 -3.80 18.37
N LEU A 294 -3.83 -4.82 18.76
CA LEU A 294 -2.44 -4.75 19.18
C LEU A 294 -1.59 -5.41 18.11
N PHE A 295 -0.61 -4.68 17.61
CA PHE A 295 0.39 -5.15 16.68
C PHE A 295 1.76 -5.10 17.35
N THR A 296 2.51 -6.19 17.31
CA THR A 296 3.88 -6.25 17.80
C THR A 296 4.74 -6.96 16.77
N ARG A 297 5.86 -6.37 16.41
CA ARG A 297 6.87 -6.95 15.53
C ARG A 297 8.24 -6.74 16.11
N ALA A 298 9.05 -7.79 16.13
CA ALA A 298 10.44 -7.71 16.56
C ALA A 298 11.30 -8.58 15.65
N GLY A 299 12.57 -8.23 15.52
CA GLY A 299 13.50 -9.03 14.77
C GLY A 299 14.93 -8.66 15.11
N LEU A 300 15.82 -9.61 14.87
CA LEU A 300 17.25 -9.46 15.03
C LEU A 300 17.96 -10.10 13.84
N THR A 301 19.07 -9.51 13.42
CA THR A 301 20.00 -10.06 12.44
C THR A 301 21.38 -10.10 13.09
N PHE A 302 21.92 -11.29 13.22
CA PHE A 302 23.26 -11.52 13.74
C PHE A 302 24.22 -11.68 12.56
N HIS A 303 25.20 -10.79 12.45
CA HIS A 303 26.27 -10.83 11.46
C HIS A 303 27.37 -11.74 11.98
N ALA A 304 27.21 -13.07 11.79
CA ALA A 304 28.13 -14.08 12.32
C ALA A 304 29.53 -13.96 11.70
N SER A 305 29.60 -13.54 10.44
CA SER A 305 30.82 -13.22 9.73
C SER A 305 30.56 -12.13 8.68
N LYS A 306 31.59 -11.72 7.92
CA LYS A 306 31.41 -10.84 6.75
C LYS A 306 30.57 -11.47 5.63
N LYS A 307 30.40 -12.79 5.68
CA LYS A 307 29.70 -13.59 4.65
C LYS A 307 28.40 -14.20 5.15
N ASP A 308 28.16 -14.24 6.45
CA ASP A 308 27.08 -15.02 7.05
C ASP A 308 26.16 -14.14 7.92
N ASP A 309 24.93 -14.01 7.51
CA ASP A 309 23.87 -13.35 8.25
C ASP A 309 22.80 -14.36 8.70
N LEU A 310 22.49 -14.35 9.99
CA LEU A 310 21.38 -15.11 10.57
C LEU A 310 20.32 -14.14 11.08
N SER A 311 19.12 -14.24 10.54
CA SER A 311 18.00 -13.37 10.91
C SER A 311 16.87 -14.18 11.52
N LEU A 312 16.30 -13.67 12.62
CA LEU A 312 15.08 -14.16 13.22
C LEU A 312 14.12 -12.99 13.39
N SER A 313 12.92 -13.12 12.88
CA SER A 313 11.88 -12.12 13.06
C SER A 313 10.55 -12.74 13.43
N GLY A 314 9.72 -11.97 14.15
CA GLY A 314 8.39 -12.40 14.54
C GLY A 314 7.39 -11.26 14.55
N MET A 315 6.12 -11.60 14.36
CA MET A 315 4.99 -10.68 14.43
C MET A 315 3.85 -11.32 15.19
N LEU A 316 3.27 -10.56 16.09
CA LEU A 316 2.06 -10.90 16.82
C LEU A 316 1.01 -9.83 16.53
N MET A 317 -0.20 -10.26 16.19
CA MET A 317 -1.36 -9.38 16.10
C MET A 317 -2.49 -9.97 16.93
N LYS A 318 -3.05 -9.16 17.82
CA LYS A 318 -4.26 -9.49 18.57
C LYS A 318 -5.31 -8.45 18.27
N GLY A 319 -6.46 -8.90 17.80
CA GLY A 319 -7.58 -8.04 17.44
C GLY A 319 -8.86 -8.50 18.13
N LYS A 320 -9.60 -7.54 18.70
CA LYS A 320 -10.97 -7.75 19.16
C LYS A 320 -11.88 -6.81 18.42
N GLY A 321 -12.77 -7.36 17.62
CA GLY A 321 -13.75 -6.64 16.84
C GLY A 321 -15.16 -6.89 17.34
N LYS A 322 -16.03 -5.88 17.27
CA LYS A 322 -17.46 -6.02 17.48
C LYS A 322 -18.21 -5.25 16.39
N SER A 323 -19.33 -5.78 15.97
CA SER A 323 -20.25 -5.08 15.10
C SER A 323 -21.68 -5.25 15.55
N LYS A 324 -22.49 -4.23 15.26
CA LYS A 324 -23.95 -4.24 15.44
C LYS A 324 -24.57 -3.71 14.16
N SER A 325 -25.55 -4.41 13.65
CA SER A 325 -26.38 -3.95 12.52
C SER A 325 -27.84 -4.13 12.87
N PHE A 326 -28.63 -3.12 12.59
CA PHE A 326 -30.09 -3.21 12.63
C PHE A 326 -30.60 -3.02 11.20
N THR A 327 -31.44 -3.95 10.75
CA THR A 327 -31.91 -4.02 9.36
C THR A 327 -33.41 -4.28 9.35
N PRO A 328 -34.24 -3.26 9.16
CA PRO A 328 -35.66 -3.41 8.84
C PRO A 328 -35.80 -3.81 7.37
N TYR A 329 -36.44 -4.93 7.12
CA TYR A 329 -36.83 -5.43 5.80
C TYR A 329 -38.31 -5.21 5.59
N GLU A 330 -38.68 -4.73 4.40
CA GLU A 330 -40.02 -4.64 3.90
C GLU A 330 -40.14 -5.54 2.68
N TYR A 331 -41.14 -6.42 2.68
CA TYR A 331 -41.44 -7.33 1.60
C TYR A 331 -42.85 -6.98 1.05
N THR A 332 -42.90 -6.71 -0.26
CA THR A 332 -44.11 -6.33 -0.97
C THR A 332 -44.40 -7.39 -2.02
N ALA A 333 -45.58 -7.99 -1.98
CA ALA A 333 -46.00 -8.95 -2.99
C ALA A 333 -46.17 -8.25 -4.35
N VAL A 334 -45.65 -8.85 -5.43
CA VAL A 334 -45.74 -8.28 -6.78
C VAL A 334 -47.17 -8.38 -7.33
N ALA A 335 -47.92 -9.39 -6.88
CA ALA A 335 -49.29 -9.67 -7.38
C ALA A 335 -50.28 -8.54 -7.09
N ASP A 336 -50.22 -7.89 -5.94
CA ASP A 336 -51.14 -6.87 -5.48
C ASP A 336 -50.49 -5.54 -5.08
N GLY A 337 -49.14 -5.50 -5.00
CA GLY A 337 -48.37 -4.32 -4.61
C GLY A 337 -48.51 -3.93 -3.14
N LEU A 338 -49.10 -4.81 -2.30
CA LEU A 338 -49.26 -4.57 -0.87
C LEU A 338 -48.06 -5.15 -0.10
N THR A 339 -47.67 -4.52 1.01
CA THR A 339 -46.68 -5.07 1.94
C THR A 339 -47.20 -6.36 2.53
N ASP A 340 -46.50 -7.47 2.30
CA ASP A 340 -46.88 -8.80 2.76
C ASP A 340 -46.46 -9.05 4.20
N TYR A 341 -45.20 -8.69 4.48
CA TYR A 341 -44.61 -8.76 5.83
C TYR A 341 -43.43 -7.83 6.00
N ARG A 342 -43.14 -7.50 7.26
CA ARG A 342 -41.97 -6.77 7.71
C ARG A 342 -41.12 -7.66 8.62
N MET A 343 -39.80 -7.60 8.47
CA MET A 343 -38.90 -8.32 9.32
C MET A 343 -37.79 -7.39 9.84
N ASP A 344 -37.67 -7.27 11.14
CA ASP A 344 -36.60 -6.53 11.79
C ASP A 344 -35.50 -7.51 12.21
N ARG A 345 -34.30 -7.35 11.63
CA ARG A 345 -33.11 -8.15 11.99
C ARG A 345 -32.11 -7.34 12.78
N LEU A 346 -31.79 -7.79 13.98
CA LEU A 346 -30.65 -7.32 14.78
C LEU A 346 -29.50 -8.32 14.68
N THR A 347 -28.39 -7.91 14.07
CA THR A 347 -27.16 -8.70 14.02
C THR A 347 -26.14 -8.13 15.00
N ARG A 348 -25.57 -8.99 15.85
CA ARG A 348 -24.42 -8.68 16.68
C ARG A 348 -23.32 -9.68 16.41
N SER A 349 -22.13 -9.18 16.11
CA SER A 349 -20.96 -10.04 15.91
C SER A 349 -19.82 -9.59 16.80
N SER A 350 -19.10 -10.54 17.36
CA SER A 350 -17.79 -10.33 17.98
C SER A 350 -16.75 -11.22 17.29
N ASN A 351 -15.52 -10.78 17.25
CA ASN A 351 -14.44 -11.54 16.66
C ASN A 351 -13.14 -11.29 17.43
N ASP A 352 -12.53 -12.34 17.94
CA ASP A 352 -11.23 -12.36 18.59
C ASP A 352 -10.22 -12.99 17.63
N MET A 353 -9.30 -12.17 17.10
CA MET A 353 -8.29 -12.59 16.14
C MET A 353 -6.90 -12.64 16.78
N ASN A 354 -6.18 -13.71 16.54
CA ASN A 354 -4.79 -13.89 16.95
C ASN A 354 -3.98 -14.36 15.74
N MET A 355 -2.97 -13.61 15.36
CA MET A 355 -2.02 -13.99 14.32
C MET A 355 -0.62 -14.04 14.91
N PHE A 356 0.08 -15.12 14.61
CA PHE A 356 1.50 -15.30 14.86
C PHE A 356 2.21 -15.57 13.53
N TYR A 357 3.33 -14.90 13.33
CA TYR A 357 4.23 -15.13 12.22
C TYR A 357 5.66 -15.15 12.74
N SER A 358 6.46 -16.08 12.26
CA SER A 358 7.89 -16.12 12.50
C SER A 358 8.65 -16.46 11.22
N GLU A 359 9.82 -15.89 11.07
CA GLU A 359 10.71 -16.07 9.93
C GLU A 359 12.14 -16.32 10.44
N PHE A 360 12.74 -17.38 9.97
CA PHE A 360 14.17 -17.61 10.06
C PHE A 360 14.78 -17.48 8.67
N ASN A 361 15.87 -16.72 8.56
CA ASN A 361 16.60 -16.57 7.32
C ASN A 361 18.11 -16.72 7.58
N TYR A 362 18.76 -17.50 6.77
CA TYR A 362 20.20 -17.61 6.69
C TYR A 362 20.66 -17.20 5.31
N ARG A 363 21.54 -16.18 5.26
CA ARG A 363 22.19 -15.73 4.03
C ARG A 363 23.67 -16.02 4.11
N HIS A 364 24.19 -16.75 3.10
CA HIS A 364 25.62 -16.89 2.85
C HIS A 364 26.02 -16.10 1.61
N SER A 365 26.93 -15.15 1.76
CA SER A 365 27.46 -14.32 0.68
C SER A 365 28.83 -14.85 0.26
N PHE A 366 28.93 -15.49 -0.89
CA PHE A 366 30.18 -15.92 -1.48
C PHE A 366 31.04 -14.70 -1.87
N THR A 367 30.36 -13.70 -2.47
CA THR A 367 30.84 -12.35 -2.77
C THR A 367 29.72 -11.34 -2.56
N ASP A 368 29.98 -10.06 -2.69
CA ASP A 368 28.96 -9.00 -2.56
C ASP A 368 27.77 -9.15 -3.53
N ARG A 369 27.96 -9.92 -4.62
CA ARG A 369 26.96 -10.10 -5.69
C ARG A 369 26.67 -11.58 -5.99
N HIS A 370 27.09 -12.48 -5.09
CA HIS A 370 26.84 -13.92 -5.21
C HIS A 370 26.47 -14.45 -3.84
N PHE A 371 25.24 -14.89 -3.67
CA PHE A 371 24.72 -15.35 -2.39
C PHE A 371 23.70 -16.47 -2.52
N LEU A 372 23.52 -17.17 -1.41
CA LEU A 372 22.50 -18.19 -1.19
C LEU A 372 21.67 -17.75 0.02
N ASP A 373 20.35 -17.68 -0.16
CA ASP A 373 19.39 -17.38 0.89
C ASP A 373 18.53 -18.61 1.20
N PHE A 374 18.52 -19.02 2.45
CA PHE A 374 17.60 -20.04 2.96
C PHE A 374 16.62 -19.39 3.92
N THR A 375 15.32 -19.56 3.68
CA THR A 375 14.26 -18.97 4.50
C THR A 375 13.26 -20.04 4.91
N VAL A 376 12.85 -19.99 6.16
CA VAL A 376 11.71 -20.78 6.70
C VAL A 376 10.75 -19.83 7.38
N ASP A 377 9.52 -19.84 6.94
CA ASP A 377 8.42 -19.04 7.48
C ASP A 377 7.37 -19.94 8.11
N TYR A 378 6.86 -19.54 9.24
CA TYR A 378 5.69 -20.13 9.87
C TYR A 378 4.68 -19.06 10.19
N SER A 379 3.43 -19.28 9.80
CA SER A 379 2.32 -18.43 10.23
C SER A 379 1.17 -19.26 10.79
N ARG A 380 0.50 -18.68 11.76
CA ARG A 380 -0.75 -19.22 12.33
C ARG A 380 -1.73 -18.09 12.51
N TRP A 381 -2.90 -18.26 11.97
CA TRP A 381 -4.01 -17.34 12.14
C TRP A 381 -5.17 -18.07 12.82
N LYS A 382 -5.63 -17.54 13.94
CA LYS A 382 -6.82 -17.97 14.65
C LYS A 382 -7.82 -16.84 14.70
N SER A 383 -9.09 -17.16 14.47
CA SER A 383 -10.19 -16.23 14.61
C SER A 383 -11.37 -16.95 15.26
N ASP A 384 -11.79 -16.47 16.41
CA ASP A 384 -12.96 -16.96 17.14
C ASP A 384 -14.05 -15.91 17.04
N GLY A 385 -15.12 -16.21 16.33
CA GLY A 385 -16.22 -15.30 16.02
C GLY A 385 -17.54 -15.79 16.61
N ASP A 386 -18.25 -14.89 17.29
CA ASP A 386 -19.60 -15.10 17.74
C ASP A 386 -20.55 -14.25 16.90
N ASN A 387 -21.53 -14.86 16.26
CA ASN A 387 -22.54 -14.18 15.48
C ASN A 387 -23.92 -14.49 16.06
N VAL A 388 -24.65 -13.45 16.42
CA VAL A 388 -26.02 -13.54 16.93
C VAL A 388 -26.92 -12.78 15.98
N TYR A 389 -27.93 -13.46 15.50
CA TYR A 389 -29.02 -12.91 14.67
C TYR A 389 -30.31 -13.02 15.46
N ARG A 390 -31.11 -11.97 15.40
CA ARG A 390 -32.43 -11.92 16.03
C ARG A 390 -33.38 -11.29 15.04
N ASP A 391 -34.38 -12.05 14.65
CA ASP A 391 -35.40 -11.65 13.71
C ASP A 391 -36.76 -11.54 14.40
N SER A 392 -37.50 -10.51 14.05
CA SER A 392 -38.91 -10.33 14.40
C SER A 392 -39.69 -10.08 13.13
N THR A 393 -40.58 -10.97 12.77
CA THR A 393 -41.39 -10.90 11.56
C THR A 393 -42.86 -10.62 11.92
N VAL A 394 -43.49 -9.66 11.24
CA VAL A 394 -44.90 -9.29 11.38
C VAL A 394 -45.52 -9.31 10.00
N TRP A 395 -46.60 -10.06 9.83
CA TRP A 395 -47.38 -10.09 8.60
C TRP A 395 -48.48 -9.01 8.63
N GLU A 396 -48.71 -8.36 7.47
CA GLU A 396 -49.74 -7.34 7.36
C GLU A 396 -51.14 -7.92 7.63
N GLY A 397 -51.91 -7.25 8.48
CA GLY A 397 -53.24 -7.72 8.90
C GLY A 397 -53.26 -8.75 10.03
N ASN A 398 -52.11 -9.11 10.56
CA ASN A 398 -51.94 -10.00 11.71
C ASN A 398 -51.12 -9.34 12.81
N ASP A 399 -51.60 -9.43 14.07
CA ASP A 399 -50.82 -9.02 15.24
C ASP A 399 -49.81 -10.11 15.72
N VAL A 400 -49.59 -11.15 14.91
CA VAL A 400 -48.75 -12.28 15.28
C VAL A 400 -47.30 -11.96 14.92
N HIS A 401 -46.42 -11.99 15.94
CA HIS A 401 -44.98 -11.90 15.77
C HIS A 401 -44.39 -13.30 15.70
N ALA A 402 -43.56 -13.57 14.67
CA ALA A 402 -42.67 -14.71 14.66
C ALA A 402 -41.27 -14.24 15.03
N TYR A 403 -40.61 -15.00 15.88
CA TYR A 403 -39.24 -14.75 16.31
C TYR A 403 -38.32 -15.82 15.79
N ASP A 404 -37.11 -15.44 15.39
CA ASP A 404 -36.02 -16.36 15.06
C ASP A 404 -34.73 -15.82 15.69
N TYR A 405 -34.20 -16.60 16.60
CA TYR A 405 -32.89 -16.37 17.23
C TYR A 405 -31.89 -17.38 16.71
N GLN A 406 -30.75 -16.91 16.22
CA GLN A 406 -29.67 -17.77 15.76
C GLN A 406 -28.35 -17.33 16.41
N TYR A 407 -27.63 -18.27 17.01
CA TYR A 407 -26.28 -18.09 17.50
C TYR A 407 -25.33 -18.99 16.72
N ARG A 408 -24.34 -18.40 16.04
CA ARG A 408 -23.41 -19.11 15.16
C ARG A 408 -21.96 -18.78 15.54
N PRO A 409 -21.36 -19.55 16.46
CA PRO A 409 -19.92 -19.49 16.71
C PRO A 409 -19.16 -20.07 15.53
N GLN A 410 -18.07 -19.43 15.15
CA GLN A 410 -17.17 -19.84 14.08
C GLN A 410 -15.73 -19.80 14.56
N HIS A 411 -15.02 -20.88 14.35
CA HIS A 411 -13.62 -20.99 14.73
C HIS A 411 -12.77 -21.23 13.49
N ILE A 412 -11.84 -20.32 13.20
CA ILE A 412 -10.90 -20.45 12.08
C ILE A 412 -9.52 -20.72 12.67
N ASN A 413 -8.85 -21.78 12.21
CA ASN A 413 -7.48 -22.06 12.55
C ASN A 413 -6.71 -22.43 11.29
N ASN A 414 -5.91 -21.48 10.80
CA ASN A 414 -5.10 -21.61 9.61
C ASN A 414 -3.62 -21.64 10.01
N ARG A 415 -2.86 -22.59 9.47
CA ARG A 415 -1.42 -22.74 9.67
C ARG A 415 -0.75 -22.86 8.32
N ARG A 416 0.37 -22.18 8.16
CA ARG A 416 1.15 -22.21 6.92
C ARG A 416 2.63 -22.28 7.23
N TRP A 417 3.30 -23.17 6.53
CA TRP A 417 4.76 -23.25 6.44
C TRP A 417 5.20 -22.89 5.03
N GLU A 418 6.25 -22.11 4.95
CA GLU A 418 6.92 -21.84 3.68
C GLU A 418 8.42 -22.08 3.85
N VAL A 419 9.01 -22.81 2.90
CA VAL A 419 10.46 -23.05 2.83
C VAL A 419 10.92 -22.54 1.49
N LYS A 420 11.96 -21.71 1.48
CA LYS A 420 12.50 -21.11 0.28
C LYS A 420 14.02 -21.16 0.27
N LEU A 421 14.59 -21.54 -0.88
CA LEU A 421 16.01 -21.51 -1.16
C LEU A 421 16.23 -20.70 -2.43
N ASP A 422 16.88 -19.55 -2.32
CA ASP A 422 17.18 -18.64 -3.41
C ASP A 422 18.68 -18.57 -3.66
N TYR A 423 19.11 -18.83 -4.88
CA TYR A 423 20.45 -18.63 -5.36
C TYR A 423 20.49 -17.44 -6.31
N GLU A 424 21.43 -16.53 -6.09
CA GLU A 424 21.66 -15.38 -6.96
C GLU A 424 23.14 -15.19 -7.22
N ASN A 425 23.52 -15.05 -8.50
CA ASN A 425 24.89 -14.84 -8.91
C ASN A 425 24.97 -13.83 -10.06
N GLN A 426 25.64 -12.71 -9.78
CA GLN A 426 26.07 -11.75 -10.77
C GLN A 426 27.38 -12.25 -11.40
N ILE A 427 27.28 -13.04 -12.47
CA ILE A 427 28.45 -13.70 -13.11
C ILE A 427 29.39 -12.65 -13.70
N THR A 428 28.83 -11.63 -14.35
CA THR A 428 29.58 -10.47 -14.85
C THR A 428 28.81 -9.20 -14.47
N LYS A 429 29.36 -8.02 -14.73
CA LYS A 429 28.64 -6.75 -14.51
C LYS A 429 27.31 -6.66 -15.30
N ASP A 430 27.18 -7.42 -16.39
CA ASP A 430 26.06 -7.38 -17.32
C ASP A 430 25.21 -8.67 -17.30
N MET A 431 25.65 -9.73 -16.58
CA MET A 431 25.01 -11.05 -16.59
C MET A 431 24.71 -11.53 -15.18
N LYS A 432 23.42 -11.79 -14.89
CA LYS A 432 22.91 -12.30 -13.61
C LYS A 432 22.08 -13.55 -13.82
N VAL A 433 22.26 -14.54 -12.95
CA VAL A 433 21.46 -15.76 -12.88
C VAL A 433 20.81 -15.84 -11.51
N GLU A 434 19.54 -16.19 -11.49
CA GLU A 434 18.78 -16.51 -10.29
C GLU A 434 18.14 -17.88 -10.46
N ALA A 435 18.15 -18.70 -9.42
CA ALA A 435 17.42 -19.97 -9.38
C ALA A 435 16.95 -20.22 -7.96
N GLY A 436 15.88 -20.97 -7.78
CA GLY A 436 15.43 -21.31 -6.46
C GLY A 436 14.33 -22.35 -6.42
N TYR A 437 14.09 -22.78 -5.18
CA TYR A 437 13.02 -23.72 -4.82
C TYR A 437 12.14 -23.09 -3.77
N GLN A 438 10.83 -23.29 -3.86
CA GLN A 438 9.84 -22.86 -2.88
C GLN A 438 8.86 -24.00 -2.60
N ALA A 439 8.64 -24.30 -1.33
CA ALA A 439 7.56 -25.18 -0.89
C ALA A 439 6.62 -24.41 0.05
N ASN A 440 5.32 -24.67 -0.04
CA ASN A 440 4.30 -24.05 0.79
C ASN A 440 3.29 -25.11 1.21
N PHE A 441 3.08 -25.25 2.52
CA PHE A 441 2.15 -26.19 3.13
C PHE A 441 1.14 -25.40 3.94
N SER A 442 -0.13 -25.46 3.57
CA SER A 442 -1.22 -24.75 4.24
C SER A 442 -2.26 -25.75 4.76
N HIS A 443 -2.67 -25.58 5.99
CA HIS A 443 -3.75 -26.33 6.61
C HIS A 443 -4.72 -25.36 7.27
N GLU A 444 -5.99 -25.43 6.87
CA GLU A 444 -7.09 -24.68 7.45
C GLU A 444 -8.14 -25.63 8.00
N ASN A 445 -8.66 -25.32 9.18
CA ASN A 445 -9.76 -26.05 9.82
C ASN A 445 -10.74 -25.01 10.38
N THR A 446 -11.97 -25.05 9.87
CA THR A 446 -13.00 -24.06 10.16
C THR A 446 -14.31 -24.76 10.58
N PRO A 447 -14.44 -25.18 11.85
CA PRO A 447 -15.73 -25.61 12.38
C PRO A 447 -16.65 -24.39 12.62
N GLN A 448 -17.90 -24.56 12.29
CA GLN A 448 -19.00 -23.63 12.52
C GLN A 448 -20.15 -24.40 13.16
N GLU A 449 -20.57 -23.97 14.31
CA GLU A 449 -21.74 -24.47 15.01
C GLU A 449 -22.93 -23.54 14.78
N SER A 450 -24.13 -24.01 15.03
CA SER A 450 -25.35 -23.22 14.97
C SER A 450 -26.30 -23.63 16.09
N TYR A 451 -26.95 -22.65 16.69
CA TYR A 451 -27.98 -22.81 17.70
C TYR A 451 -29.18 -21.94 17.33
N ILE A 452 -30.39 -22.48 17.46
CA ILE A 452 -31.61 -21.82 17.00
C ILE A 452 -32.70 -21.84 18.08
N ASP A 453 -33.47 -20.74 18.17
CA ASP A 453 -34.69 -20.66 19.00
C ASP A 453 -35.75 -19.83 18.22
N ASN A 454 -36.77 -20.52 17.69
CA ASN A 454 -37.82 -19.88 16.90
C ASN A 454 -38.99 -19.39 17.78
N THR A 455 -38.89 -19.50 19.11
CA THR A 455 -39.94 -19.13 20.05
C THR A 455 -39.68 -17.83 20.80
N SER A 456 -38.45 -17.38 20.81
CA SER A 456 -37.99 -16.23 21.61
C SER A 456 -36.99 -15.35 20.89
N TRP A 457 -37.20 -14.04 20.96
CA TRP A 457 -36.23 -13.02 20.51
C TRP A 457 -34.88 -13.12 21.26
N GLU A 458 -34.89 -13.55 22.52
CA GLU A 458 -33.64 -13.58 23.33
C GLU A 458 -32.87 -14.88 23.19
N GLY A 459 -33.47 -15.94 22.62
CA GLY A 459 -32.83 -17.23 22.44
C GLY A 459 -32.67 -18.01 23.75
N THR A 460 -33.61 -17.89 24.68
CA THR A 460 -33.56 -18.51 26.02
C THR A 460 -33.70 -20.02 25.98
N ALA A 461 -34.27 -20.57 24.92
CA ALA A 461 -34.46 -22.00 24.67
C ALA A 461 -33.67 -22.48 23.44
N ALA A 462 -32.57 -21.81 23.09
CA ALA A 462 -31.79 -22.14 21.91
C ALA A 462 -31.19 -23.58 22.01
N THR A 463 -31.47 -24.38 20.99
CA THR A 463 -31.01 -25.75 20.85
C THR A 463 -30.04 -25.84 19.65
N GLU A 464 -29.20 -26.89 19.64
CA GLU A 464 -28.26 -27.11 18.54
C GLU A 464 -29.00 -27.31 17.22
N ASP A 465 -28.57 -26.52 16.21
CA ASP A 465 -29.09 -26.59 14.87
C ASP A 465 -28.16 -27.41 13.99
N LYS A 466 -28.42 -28.69 13.91
CA LYS A 466 -27.61 -29.67 13.18
C LYS A 466 -27.55 -29.41 11.69
N LEU A 467 -28.57 -28.78 11.10
CA LEU A 467 -28.64 -28.50 9.68
C LEU A 467 -27.60 -27.44 9.24
N PHE A 468 -27.26 -26.52 10.14
CA PHE A 468 -26.29 -25.46 9.87
C PHE A 468 -24.93 -25.69 10.55
N TYR A 469 -24.67 -26.90 11.04
CA TYR A 469 -23.34 -27.32 11.41
C TYR A 469 -22.49 -27.57 10.17
N ASN A 470 -21.27 -27.03 10.13
CA ASN A 470 -20.28 -27.37 9.12
C ASN A 470 -18.87 -27.34 9.71
N ARG A 471 -18.06 -28.33 9.36
CA ARG A 471 -16.62 -28.29 9.55
C ARG A 471 -15.93 -28.43 8.23
N PHE A 472 -15.22 -27.40 7.83
CA PHE A 472 -14.46 -27.36 6.58
C PHE A 472 -12.97 -27.49 6.87
N ILE A 473 -12.32 -28.42 6.16
CA ILE A 473 -10.87 -28.64 6.21
C ILE A 473 -10.32 -28.41 4.80
N TYR A 474 -9.24 -27.64 4.72
CA TYR A 474 -8.54 -27.35 3.48
C TYR A 474 -7.04 -27.54 3.66
N ASP A 475 -6.46 -28.47 2.89
CA ASP A 475 -5.04 -28.73 2.82
C ASP A 475 -4.50 -28.38 1.44
N MET A 476 -3.36 -27.68 1.41
CA MET A 476 -2.68 -27.31 0.16
C MET A 476 -1.18 -27.51 0.31
N ASP A 477 -0.63 -28.29 -0.64
CA ASP A 477 0.80 -28.48 -0.83
C ASP A 477 1.22 -27.89 -2.17
N LEU A 478 2.19 -26.99 -2.16
CA LEU A 478 2.76 -26.36 -3.35
C LEU A 478 4.27 -26.58 -3.37
N HIS A 479 4.79 -27.02 -4.50
CA HIS A 479 6.21 -27.11 -4.79
C HIS A 479 6.51 -26.35 -6.07
N ALA A 480 7.53 -25.50 -6.06
CA ALA A 480 7.92 -24.69 -7.20
C ALA A 480 9.43 -24.67 -7.38
N LEU A 481 9.84 -24.79 -8.63
CA LEU A 481 11.23 -24.55 -9.06
C LEU A 481 11.23 -23.38 -10.04
N TYR A 482 12.18 -22.49 -9.94
CA TYR A 482 12.32 -21.41 -10.88
C TYR A 482 13.77 -21.13 -11.23
N ALA A 483 13.96 -20.59 -12.44
CA ALA A 483 15.23 -20.02 -12.87
C ALA A 483 14.97 -18.76 -13.69
N SER A 484 15.84 -17.77 -13.57
CA SER A 484 15.83 -16.56 -14.40
C SER A 484 17.25 -16.17 -14.80
N PHE A 485 17.33 -15.60 -15.99
CA PHE A 485 18.55 -15.11 -16.59
C PHE A 485 18.35 -13.64 -16.98
N ASN A 486 19.23 -12.78 -16.52
CA ASN A 486 19.22 -11.34 -16.84
C ASN A 486 20.53 -11.01 -17.55
N TYR A 487 20.44 -10.35 -18.70
CA TYR A 487 21.56 -9.93 -19.50
C TYR A 487 21.39 -8.51 -20.03
N LYS A 488 22.45 -7.70 -19.90
CA LYS A 488 22.50 -6.34 -20.41
C LYS A 488 23.52 -6.24 -21.53
N LEU A 489 23.07 -5.81 -22.71
CA LEU A 489 23.93 -5.58 -23.88
C LEU A 489 23.83 -4.10 -24.27
N GLY A 490 24.80 -3.30 -23.79
CA GLY A 490 24.76 -1.85 -24.01
C GLY A 490 23.47 -1.21 -23.43
N ASN A 491 22.66 -0.64 -24.30
CA ASN A 491 21.37 -0.03 -23.96
C ASN A 491 20.20 -1.02 -23.87
N PHE A 492 20.40 -2.27 -24.29
CA PHE A 492 19.38 -3.31 -24.28
C PHE A 492 19.56 -4.21 -23.05
N GLY A 493 18.49 -4.42 -22.31
CA GLY A 493 18.40 -5.36 -21.19
C GLY A 493 17.32 -6.40 -21.44
N VAL A 494 17.61 -7.66 -21.14
CA VAL A 494 16.65 -8.76 -21.20
C VAL A 494 16.68 -9.57 -19.91
N MET A 495 15.52 -9.93 -19.41
CA MET A 495 15.35 -10.89 -18.33
C MET A 495 14.33 -11.93 -18.77
N ALA A 496 14.75 -13.18 -18.82
CA ALA A 496 13.89 -14.32 -19.13
C ALA A 496 13.86 -15.26 -17.93
N GLY A 497 12.68 -15.77 -17.59
CA GLY A 497 12.50 -16.64 -16.45
C GLY A 497 11.45 -17.72 -16.74
N LEU A 498 11.61 -18.85 -16.09
CA LEU A 498 10.65 -19.95 -16.10
C LEU A 498 10.45 -20.46 -14.69
N ARG A 499 9.18 -20.66 -14.32
CA ARG A 499 8.78 -21.27 -13.05
C ARG A 499 7.86 -22.44 -13.34
N GLY A 500 8.14 -23.59 -12.74
CA GLY A 500 7.27 -24.75 -12.71
C GLY A 500 6.65 -24.88 -11.33
N GLU A 501 5.33 -25.04 -11.25
CA GLU A 501 4.61 -25.29 -10.00
C GLU A 501 3.84 -26.58 -10.05
N TYR A 502 4.04 -27.45 -9.04
CA TYR A 502 3.17 -28.58 -8.71
C TYR A 502 2.36 -28.20 -7.50
N TRP A 503 1.04 -28.26 -7.62
CA TRP A 503 0.09 -27.88 -6.60
C TRP A 503 -0.95 -28.96 -6.37
N LYS A 504 -1.12 -29.37 -5.12
CA LYS A 504 -2.11 -30.35 -4.67
C LYS A 504 -3.04 -29.70 -3.67
N VAL A 505 -4.33 -29.92 -3.82
CA VAL A 505 -5.37 -29.48 -2.88
C VAL A 505 -6.22 -30.66 -2.44
N ASN A 506 -6.58 -30.67 -1.16
CA ASN A 506 -7.49 -31.59 -0.54
C ASN A 506 -8.51 -30.80 0.27
N THR A 507 -9.81 -31.04 0.05
CA THR A 507 -10.89 -30.44 0.83
C THR A 507 -11.81 -31.49 1.41
N GLU A 508 -12.26 -31.25 2.64
CA GLU A 508 -13.22 -32.07 3.35
C GLU A 508 -14.27 -31.15 3.96
N SER A 509 -15.53 -31.47 3.82
CA SER A 509 -16.65 -30.74 4.42
C SER A 509 -17.53 -31.75 5.16
N TYR A 510 -17.76 -31.52 6.43
CA TYR A 510 -18.53 -32.42 7.28
C TYR A 510 -19.80 -31.73 7.78
N THR A 511 -20.95 -32.43 7.63
CA THR A 511 -22.20 -32.12 8.34
C THR A 511 -22.09 -32.57 9.79
N TRP A 512 -23.09 -32.24 10.58
CA TRP A 512 -23.14 -32.66 12.00
C TRP A 512 -23.08 -34.20 12.13
N GLU A 513 -23.83 -34.95 11.32
CA GLU A 513 -23.86 -36.43 11.30
C GLU A 513 -22.49 -36.99 10.91
N GLN A 514 -21.87 -36.45 9.86
CA GLN A 514 -20.55 -36.88 9.39
C GLN A 514 -19.41 -36.57 10.37
N GLU A 515 -19.57 -35.53 11.21
CA GLU A 515 -18.62 -35.25 12.26
C GLU A 515 -18.70 -36.29 13.38
N HIS A 516 -19.92 -36.70 13.76
CA HIS A 516 -20.17 -37.63 14.88
C HIS A 516 -20.13 -39.09 14.46
N ASP A 517 -20.37 -39.43 13.19
CA ASP A 517 -20.25 -40.76 12.61
C ASP A 517 -19.29 -40.75 11.40
N PRO A 518 -18.02 -41.14 11.61
CA PRO A 518 -17.04 -41.18 10.52
C PRO A 518 -17.39 -42.10 9.34
N SER A 519 -18.33 -43.08 9.56
CA SER A 519 -18.76 -43.98 8.47
C SER A 519 -19.61 -43.29 7.41
N LEU A 520 -20.19 -42.14 7.75
CA LEU A 520 -20.99 -41.30 6.85
C LEU A 520 -20.16 -40.30 6.04
N ARG A 521 -18.85 -40.19 6.30
CA ARG A 521 -17.99 -39.22 5.65
C ARG A 521 -17.79 -39.54 4.18
N GLU A 522 -17.96 -38.53 3.36
CA GLU A 522 -17.64 -38.61 1.96
C GLU A 522 -16.13 -38.65 1.73
N LYS A 523 -15.74 -39.14 0.56
CA LYS A 523 -14.33 -39.12 0.17
C LYS A 523 -13.85 -37.66 0.01
N PRO A 524 -12.65 -37.34 0.52
CA PRO A 524 -12.07 -36.02 0.31
C PRO A 524 -11.98 -35.67 -1.16
N PHE A 525 -12.33 -34.43 -1.50
CA PHE A 525 -12.14 -33.92 -2.82
C PHE A 525 -10.65 -33.57 -3.03
N LYS A 526 -10.00 -34.23 -4.00
CA LYS A 526 -8.56 -34.08 -4.28
C LYS A 526 -8.33 -33.71 -5.72
N LYS A 527 -7.52 -32.67 -5.91
CA LYS A 527 -7.00 -32.28 -7.24
C LYS A 527 -5.52 -31.95 -7.15
N ASP A 528 -4.81 -32.24 -8.24
CA ASP A 528 -3.42 -31.84 -8.44
C ASP A 528 -3.22 -31.22 -9.83
N PHE A 529 -2.25 -30.31 -9.90
CA PHE A 529 -1.97 -29.54 -11.11
C PHE A 529 -0.47 -29.35 -11.26
N PHE A 530 0.04 -29.48 -12.48
CA PHE A 530 1.37 -29.04 -12.83
C PHE A 530 1.28 -27.99 -13.94
N GLN A 531 1.94 -26.83 -13.73
CA GLN A 531 1.88 -25.72 -14.67
C GLN A 531 3.22 -25.00 -14.78
N LEU A 532 3.47 -24.46 -15.99
CA LEU A 532 4.63 -23.63 -16.29
C LEU A 532 4.24 -22.16 -16.43
N PHE A 533 5.05 -21.29 -15.86
CA PHE A 533 4.87 -19.83 -15.81
C PHE A 533 6.10 -19.13 -16.39
N PRO A 534 6.14 -18.92 -17.72
CA PRO A 534 7.19 -18.15 -18.37
C PRO A 534 7.05 -16.66 -18.06
N SER A 535 8.17 -15.97 -18.01
CA SER A 535 8.27 -14.51 -17.89
C SER A 535 9.37 -13.98 -18.82
N LEU A 536 9.11 -12.84 -19.47
CA LEU A 536 10.07 -12.18 -20.35
C LEU A 536 9.95 -10.67 -20.16
N PHE A 537 11.06 -10.02 -19.86
CA PHE A 537 11.19 -8.59 -19.74
C PHE A 537 12.29 -8.11 -20.66
N MET A 538 11.99 -7.13 -21.46
CA MET A 538 12.95 -6.47 -22.35
C MET A 538 12.92 -4.98 -22.05
N SER A 539 14.06 -4.36 -21.92
CA SER A 539 14.19 -2.93 -21.71
C SER A 539 15.18 -2.36 -22.73
N TYR A 540 14.88 -1.18 -23.23
CA TYR A 540 15.77 -0.45 -24.13
C TYR A 540 15.90 1.00 -23.65
N GLN A 541 17.13 1.40 -23.34
CA GLN A 541 17.45 2.76 -22.95
C GLN A 541 17.62 3.60 -24.22
N LEU A 542 16.58 4.36 -24.58
CA LEU A 542 16.59 5.22 -25.79
C LEU A 542 17.58 6.38 -25.63
N THR A 543 17.54 7.01 -24.46
CA THR A 543 18.48 8.06 -24.03
C THR A 543 18.69 7.93 -22.52
N GLU A 544 19.58 8.71 -21.91
CA GLU A 544 19.76 8.71 -20.45
C GLU A 544 18.45 9.00 -19.66
N SER A 545 17.49 9.67 -20.31
CA SER A 545 16.22 10.09 -19.72
C SER A 545 15.00 9.36 -20.27
N GLN A 546 15.18 8.43 -21.20
CA GLN A 546 14.05 7.74 -21.86
C GLN A 546 14.31 6.23 -21.91
N GLN A 547 13.33 5.44 -21.46
CA GLN A 547 13.39 3.99 -21.41
C GLN A 547 12.10 3.41 -21.96
N LEU A 548 12.23 2.36 -22.77
CA LEU A 548 11.14 1.52 -23.26
C LEU A 548 11.25 0.14 -22.62
N GLN A 549 10.11 -0.47 -22.22
CA GLN A 549 10.09 -1.83 -21.67
C GLN A 549 8.93 -2.60 -22.27
N LEU A 550 9.17 -3.84 -22.66
CA LEU A 550 8.17 -4.82 -23.06
C LEU A 550 8.22 -5.99 -22.09
N ASN A 551 7.08 -6.30 -21.47
CA ASN A 551 6.98 -7.34 -20.45
C ASN A 551 5.90 -8.35 -20.84
N TYR A 552 6.18 -9.61 -20.60
CA TYR A 552 5.23 -10.71 -20.72
C TYR A 552 5.35 -11.62 -19.52
N THR A 553 4.21 -12.02 -18.92
CA THR A 553 4.15 -13.05 -17.87
C THR A 553 2.87 -13.85 -17.99
N ARG A 554 2.95 -15.14 -17.67
CA ARG A 554 1.78 -16.00 -17.41
C ARG A 554 1.58 -16.12 -15.91
N ARG A 555 0.32 -15.98 -15.44
CA ARG A 555 -0.06 -15.96 -14.02
C ARG A 555 -1.28 -16.84 -13.78
N LEU A 556 -1.55 -17.15 -12.51
CA LEU A 556 -2.78 -17.82 -12.09
C LEU A 556 -3.41 -17.17 -10.86
N ARG A 557 -4.69 -17.47 -10.64
CA ARG A 557 -5.41 -17.26 -9.37
C ARG A 557 -6.03 -18.58 -8.95
N ARG A 558 -5.66 -19.07 -7.75
CA ARG A 558 -6.27 -20.26 -7.16
C ARG A 558 -7.58 -19.90 -6.48
N PRO A 559 -8.58 -20.79 -6.50
CA PRO A 559 -9.71 -20.65 -5.59
C PRO A 559 -9.22 -20.77 -4.13
N TRP A 560 -9.73 -19.92 -3.23
CA TRP A 560 -9.43 -20.00 -1.80
C TRP A 560 -10.44 -20.88 -1.06
N GLY A 561 -10.11 -21.33 0.17
CA GLY A 561 -10.89 -22.31 0.92
C GLY A 561 -12.39 -22.04 0.98
N GLY A 562 -12.80 -20.80 1.29
CA GLY A 562 -14.22 -20.43 1.35
C GLY A 562 -14.96 -20.49 0.00
N GLN A 563 -14.23 -20.39 -1.14
CA GLN A 563 -14.85 -20.61 -2.46
C GLN A 563 -15.04 -22.10 -2.78
N LEU A 564 -14.31 -22.98 -2.08
CA LEU A 564 -14.38 -24.43 -2.24
C LEU A 564 -15.31 -25.09 -1.24
N ASN A 565 -15.71 -24.39 -0.17
CA ASN A 565 -16.63 -24.94 0.85
C ASN A 565 -18.07 -24.96 0.32
N SER A 566 -18.60 -26.16 0.04
CA SER A 566 -19.96 -26.37 -0.49
C SER A 566 -21.08 -26.12 0.52
N PHE A 567 -20.75 -25.85 1.79
CA PHE A 567 -21.74 -25.56 2.82
C PHE A 567 -22.61 -24.34 2.47
N ARG A 568 -23.94 -24.47 2.64
CA ARG A 568 -24.92 -23.44 2.38
C ARG A 568 -25.05 -22.50 3.57
N ASP A 569 -24.51 -21.29 3.44
CA ASP A 569 -24.51 -20.28 4.49
C ASP A 569 -25.70 -19.31 4.32
N THR A 570 -26.57 -19.25 5.32
CA THR A 570 -27.78 -18.43 5.38
C THR A 570 -27.66 -17.25 6.36
N ARG A 571 -26.47 -16.76 6.64
CA ARG A 571 -26.23 -15.58 7.50
C ARG A 571 -26.96 -14.33 7.00
N ASP A 572 -27.10 -14.19 5.72
CA ASP A 572 -28.02 -13.20 5.12
C ASP A 572 -29.42 -13.83 5.06
N ALA A 573 -30.42 -13.14 5.62
CA ALA A 573 -31.79 -13.64 5.66
C ALA A 573 -32.39 -13.88 4.26
N THR A 574 -31.77 -13.33 3.24
CA THR A 574 -32.34 -13.25 1.88
C THR A 574 -31.45 -13.96 0.85
N THR A 575 -30.23 -14.33 1.24
CA THR A 575 -29.25 -14.90 0.33
C THR A 575 -28.54 -16.11 0.96
N VAL A 576 -28.65 -17.26 0.33
CA VAL A 576 -27.88 -18.47 0.63
C VAL A 576 -26.57 -18.41 -0.13
N SER A 577 -25.45 -18.42 0.55
CA SER A 577 -24.11 -18.40 -0.05
C SER A 577 -23.42 -19.73 0.13
N PHE A 578 -22.78 -20.25 -0.91
CA PHE A 578 -21.99 -21.49 -0.86
C PHE A 578 -20.85 -21.46 -1.84
N GLY A 579 -19.83 -22.28 -1.60
CA GLY A 579 -18.70 -22.45 -2.52
C GLY A 579 -18.90 -23.63 -3.47
N ASN A 580 -17.94 -23.79 -4.35
CA ASN A 580 -17.91 -24.86 -5.37
C ASN A 580 -16.56 -25.60 -5.30
N PRO A 581 -16.50 -26.85 -4.82
CA PRO A 581 -15.26 -27.60 -4.72
C PRO A 581 -14.64 -27.93 -6.09
N GLU A 582 -15.42 -27.88 -7.16
CA GLU A 582 -14.94 -28.18 -8.52
C GLU A 582 -14.20 -27.02 -9.20
N LEU A 583 -14.08 -25.88 -8.55
CA LEU A 583 -13.35 -24.74 -9.12
C LEU A 583 -11.92 -25.11 -9.52
N THR A 584 -11.53 -24.62 -10.68
CA THR A 584 -10.17 -24.69 -11.22
C THR A 584 -9.47 -23.34 -11.12
N PRO A 585 -8.14 -23.29 -11.17
CA PRO A 585 -7.44 -22.01 -11.23
C PRO A 585 -7.78 -21.20 -12.47
N GLU A 586 -7.83 -19.90 -12.32
CA GLU A 586 -7.94 -18.91 -13.39
C GLU A 586 -6.53 -18.61 -13.94
N TYR A 587 -6.35 -18.55 -15.26
CA TYR A 587 -5.07 -18.27 -15.91
C TYR A 587 -5.11 -16.97 -16.70
N SER A 588 -4.09 -16.13 -16.53
CA SER A 588 -3.96 -14.88 -17.28
C SER A 588 -2.59 -14.75 -17.94
N HIS A 589 -2.58 -14.25 -19.17
CA HIS A 589 -1.40 -13.77 -19.86
C HIS A 589 -1.37 -12.25 -19.78
N SER A 590 -0.26 -11.67 -19.34
CA SER A 590 -0.12 -10.22 -19.18
C SER A 590 0.99 -9.70 -20.09
N PHE A 591 0.61 -8.88 -21.05
CA PHE A 591 1.54 -8.15 -21.91
C PHE A 591 1.50 -6.67 -21.54
N SER A 592 2.65 -6.02 -21.44
CA SER A 592 2.70 -4.56 -21.25
C SER A 592 3.88 -3.93 -21.97
N LEU A 593 3.61 -2.79 -22.59
CA LEU A 593 4.60 -1.90 -23.17
C LEU A 593 4.63 -0.62 -22.35
N ASN A 594 5.78 -0.32 -21.73
CA ASN A 594 5.96 0.82 -20.86
C ASN A 594 6.97 1.78 -21.48
N TYR A 595 6.66 3.06 -21.47
CA TYR A 595 7.54 4.14 -21.84
C TYR A 595 7.71 5.10 -20.68
N LEU A 596 8.95 5.25 -20.21
CA LEU A 596 9.33 6.22 -19.18
C LEU A 596 10.15 7.34 -19.80
N LYS A 597 9.78 8.57 -19.51
CA LYS A 597 10.58 9.76 -19.79
C LYS A 597 10.75 10.58 -18.51
N THR A 598 11.98 10.95 -18.21
CA THR A 598 12.33 11.85 -17.12
C THR A 598 13.01 13.10 -17.66
N TRP A 599 12.69 14.26 -17.13
CA TRP A 599 13.34 15.52 -17.49
C TRP A 599 13.32 16.49 -16.31
N ARG A 600 14.49 16.94 -15.88
CA ARG A 600 14.65 17.80 -14.69
C ARG A 600 13.83 17.26 -13.50
N ASP A 601 12.80 17.98 -13.11
CA ASP A 601 11.92 17.67 -11.95
C ASP A 601 10.60 17.00 -12.39
N HIS A 602 10.53 16.43 -13.59
CA HIS A 602 9.33 15.82 -14.15
C HIS A 602 9.56 14.37 -14.57
N SER A 603 8.53 13.54 -14.51
CA SER A 603 8.55 12.20 -15.10
C SER A 603 7.18 11.82 -15.68
N LEU A 604 7.21 11.16 -16.82
CA LEU A 604 6.06 10.61 -17.53
C LEU A 604 6.27 9.12 -17.71
N LEU A 605 5.32 8.32 -17.22
CA LEU A 605 5.22 6.89 -17.50
C LEU A 605 3.92 6.65 -18.25
N VAL A 606 4.01 6.03 -19.41
CA VAL A 606 2.88 5.54 -20.20
C VAL A 606 3.01 4.03 -20.30
N SER A 607 1.95 3.30 -19.99
CA SER A 607 1.90 1.84 -20.06
C SER A 607 0.69 1.40 -20.85
N ALA A 608 0.89 0.76 -21.99
CA ALA A 608 -0.15 0.04 -22.70
C ALA A 608 -0.13 -1.42 -22.27
N TYR A 609 -1.29 -2.01 -22.02
CA TYR A 609 -1.37 -3.40 -21.59
C TYR A 609 -2.51 -4.17 -22.24
N TYR A 610 -2.32 -5.49 -22.36
CA TYR A 610 -3.32 -6.44 -22.81
C TYR A 610 -3.27 -7.69 -21.92
N ARG A 611 -4.41 -8.10 -21.37
CA ARG A 611 -4.52 -9.21 -20.43
C ARG A 611 -5.74 -10.08 -20.73
N PRO A 612 -5.60 -11.11 -21.55
CA PRO A 612 -6.61 -12.17 -21.67
C PRO A 612 -6.52 -13.10 -20.44
N THR A 613 -7.70 -13.53 -19.97
CA THR A 613 -7.85 -14.43 -18.82
C THR A 613 -8.84 -15.52 -19.17
N THR A 614 -8.51 -16.78 -18.86
CA THR A 614 -9.38 -17.96 -19.03
C THR A 614 -9.80 -18.50 -17.68
N ASP A 615 -10.90 -19.27 -17.68
CA ASP A 615 -11.45 -19.94 -16.49
C ASP A 615 -11.72 -18.95 -15.33
N VAL A 616 -12.24 -17.78 -15.68
CA VAL A 616 -12.45 -16.68 -14.74
C VAL A 616 -13.39 -17.10 -13.62
N ILE A 617 -12.93 -17.05 -12.37
CA ILE A 617 -13.74 -17.37 -11.20
C ILE A 617 -14.60 -16.15 -10.85
N GLN A 618 -15.90 -16.26 -11.05
CA GLN A 618 -16.87 -15.21 -10.76
C GLN A 618 -17.94 -15.68 -9.78
N ARG A 619 -18.41 -14.75 -8.98
CA ARG A 619 -19.58 -14.97 -8.15
C ARG A 619 -20.82 -14.73 -8.99
N ILE A 620 -21.70 -15.70 -9.02
CA ILE A 620 -22.98 -15.64 -9.70
C ILE A 620 -24.10 -15.72 -8.67
N SER A 621 -25.22 -15.04 -8.96
CA SER A 621 -26.41 -15.09 -8.12
C SER A 621 -27.62 -15.43 -8.96
N TYR A 622 -28.53 -16.19 -8.37
CA TYR A 622 -29.79 -16.59 -9.01
C TYR A 622 -30.87 -16.74 -7.95
N LYS A 623 -32.11 -16.60 -8.34
CA LYS A 623 -33.26 -16.89 -7.49
C LYS A 623 -33.61 -18.37 -7.65
N ASN A 624 -33.62 -19.13 -6.54
CA ASN A 624 -34.08 -20.51 -6.55
C ASN A 624 -35.59 -20.51 -6.70
N SER A 625 -36.11 -21.35 -7.61
CA SER A 625 -37.54 -21.46 -7.89
C SER A 625 -38.31 -22.25 -6.83
N GLU A 626 -37.65 -23.06 -6.01
CA GLU A 626 -38.27 -23.92 -5.02
C GLU A 626 -38.60 -23.15 -3.73
N ASP A 627 -37.64 -22.40 -3.19
CA ASP A 627 -37.80 -21.67 -1.93
C ASP A 627 -37.89 -20.12 -2.07
N GLY A 628 -37.66 -19.63 -3.28
CA GLY A 628 -37.73 -18.21 -3.59
C GLY A 628 -36.59 -17.37 -3.04
N LEU A 629 -35.58 -17.99 -2.39
CA LEU A 629 -34.40 -17.33 -1.86
C LEU A 629 -33.37 -17.05 -2.97
N PHE A 630 -32.47 -16.09 -2.68
CA PHE A 630 -31.33 -15.84 -3.55
C PHE A 630 -30.16 -16.76 -3.19
N TYR A 631 -29.66 -17.42 -4.18
CA TYR A 631 -28.47 -18.28 -4.08
C TYR A 631 -27.29 -17.58 -4.71
N SER A 632 -26.12 -17.70 -4.09
CA SER A 632 -24.90 -17.08 -4.58
C SER A 632 -23.73 -18.03 -4.41
N THR A 633 -23.08 -18.37 -5.52
CA THR A 633 -21.92 -19.28 -5.56
C THR A 633 -20.83 -18.76 -6.48
N SER A 634 -19.66 -19.41 -6.47
CA SER A 634 -18.55 -19.12 -7.37
C SER A 634 -18.42 -20.20 -8.44
N MET A 635 -18.21 -19.78 -9.69
CA MET A 635 -18.05 -20.67 -10.83
C MET A 635 -16.91 -20.20 -11.73
N ASN A 636 -16.25 -21.12 -12.45
CA ASN A 636 -15.38 -20.76 -13.55
C ASN A 636 -16.26 -20.43 -14.76
N VAL A 637 -16.56 -19.15 -14.92
CA VAL A 637 -17.44 -18.67 -15.99
C VAL A 637 -16.63 -17.94 -17.05
N ALA A 638 -16.65 -18.41 -18.27
CA ALA A 638 -16.21 -17.67 -19.44
C ALA A 638 -14.72 -17.17 -19.45
N LYS A 639 -14.43 -16.34 -20.42
CA LYS A 639 -13.14 -15.65 -20.60
C LYS A 639 -13.34 -14.17 -20.40
N SER A 640 -12.28 -13.49 -19.97
CA SER A 640 -12.27 -12.04 -19.93
C SER A 640 -11.03 -11.48 -20.63
N GLN A 641 -11.14 -10.24 -21.09
CA GLN A 641 -10.06 -9.51 -21.71
C GLN A 641 -10.03 -8.10 -21.14
N SER A 642 -8.85 -7.63 -20.78
CA SER A 642 -8.63 -6.25 -20.35
C SER A 642 -7.51 -5.65 -21.20
N SER A 643 -7.79 -4.57 -21.92
CA SER A 643 -6.80 -3.81 -22.69
C SER A 643 -6.91 -2.34 -22.35
N GLY A 644 -5.79 -1.69 -22.08
CA GLY A 644 -5.83 -0.31 -21.61
C GLY A 644 -4.53 0.45 -21.72
N LEU A 645 -4.65 1.73 -21.38
CA LEU A 645 -3.56 2.68 -21.31
C LEU A 645 -3.54 3.31 -19.92
N GLU A 646 -2.40 3.18 -19.25
CA GLU A 646 -2.14 3.84 -17.97
C GLU A 646 -1.15 4.99 -18.18
N LEU A 647 -1.48 6.13 -17.63
CA LEU A 647 -0.65 7.33 -17.60
C LEU A 647 -0.30 7.66 -16.14
N THR A 648 0.99 7.86 -15.85
CA THR A 648 1.44 8.46 -14.59
C THR A 648 2.35 9.64 -14.91
N LEU A 649 1.95 10.82 -14.48
CA LEU A 649 2.67 12.07 -14.68
C LEU A 649 3.02 12.64 -13.31
N LYS A 650 4.31 12.84 -13.07
CA LYS A 650 4.81 13.51 -11.87
C LYS A 650 5.52 14.80 -12.28
N ASN A 651 5.08 15.91 -11.68
CA ASN A 651 5.60 17.24 -11.95
C ASN A 651 5.99 17.91 -10.64
N LYS A 652 7.14 18.57 -10.63
CA LYS A 652 7.55 19.44 -9.54
C LYS A 652 7.68 20.86 -10.08
N PHE A 653 6.88 21.76 -9.53
CA PHE A 653 6.85 23.18 -9.93
C PHE A 653 7.44 24.05 -8.83
N PHE A 654 8.31 24.97 -9.19
CA PHE A 654 8.90 25.99 -8.30
C PHE A 654 9.54 25.41 -7.03
N ARG A 655 9.91 24.11 -7.02
CA ARG A 655 10.42 23.34 -5.86
C ARG A 655 9.47 23.25 -4.65
N ILE A 656 8.26 23.83 -4.76
CA ILE A 656 7.27 23.87 -3.66
C ILE A 656 6.00 23.05 -3.94
N LEU A 657 5.65 22.82 -5.20
CA LEU A 657 4.46 22.06 -5.60
C LEU A 657 4.87 20.76 -6.30
N ASP A 658 4.60 19.62 -5.66
CA ASP A 658 4.67 18.30 -6.28
C ASP A 658 3.27 17.88 -6.71
N LEU A 659 3.07 17.64 -8.00
CA LEU A 659 1.81 17.22 -8.59
C LEU A 659 2.00 15.83 -9.21
N THR A 660 1.29 14.83 -8.68
CA THR A 660 1.24 13.48 -9.27
C THR A 660 -0.16 13.23 -9.81
N THR A 661 -0.25 12.95 -11.11
CA THR A 661 -1.50 12.61 -11.79
C THR A 661 -1.36 11.20 -12.34
N SER A 662 -2.31 10.33 -12.06
CA SER A 662 -2.43 9.02 -12.68
C SER A 662 -3.82 8.85 -13.27
N ALA A 663 -3.89 8.23 -14.44
CA ALA A 663 -5.11 7.87 -15.11
C ALA A 663 -4.95 6.50 -15.75
N ASN A 664 -5.97 5.66 -15.66
CA ASN A 664 -6.02 4.37 -16.33
C ASN A 664 -7.33 4.30 -17.10
N ALA A 665 -7.23 4.16 -18.40
CA ALA A 665 -8.37 4.04 -19.31
C ALA A 665 -8.29 2.67 -19.98
N TYR A 666 -9.34 1.86 -19.85
CA TYR A 666 -9.31 0.50 -20.36
C TYR A 666 -10.67 0.02 -20.86
N TYR A 667 -10.59 -0.87 -21.83
CA TYR A 667 -11.69 -1.66 -22.31
C TYR A 667 -11.65 -3.00 -21.61
N TYR A 668 -12.75 -3.36 -20.96
CA TYR A 668 -12.94 -4.65 -20.30
C TYR A 668 -14.07 -5.39 -20.99
N LYS A 669 -13.82 -6.64 -21.36
CA LYS A 669 -14.80 -7.55 -21.94
C LYS A 669 -14.87 -8.80 -21.08
N LEU A 670 -16.09 -9.17 -20.71
CA LEU A 670 -16.42 -10.45 -20.09
C LEU A 670 -17.38 -11.20 -21.03
N ASP A 671 -17.03 -12.41 -21.41
CA ASP A 671 -17.92 -13.24 -22.23
C ASP A 671 -19.16 -13.63 -21.41
N GLY A 672 -20.29 -13.85 -22.10
CA GLY A 672 -21.49 -14.39 -21.50
C GLY A 672 -21.34 -15.83 -21.06
N PHE A 673 -22.21 -16.27 -20.16
CA PHE A 673 -22.25 -17.64 -19.69
C PHE A 673 -23.69 -18.16 -19.53
N ALA A 674 -23.81 -19.50 -19.57
CA ALA A 674 -25.03 -20.22 -19.25
C ALA A 674 -24.64 -21.52 -18.54
N TYR A 675 -25.05 -21.66 -17.28
CA TYR A 675 -24.72 -22.83 -16.45
C TYR A 675 -25.96 -23.46 -15.87
N PRO A 676 -26.10 -24.80 -15.93
CA PRO A 676 -27.14 -25.53 -15.21
C PRO A 676 -26.77 -25.61 -13.71
N ILE A 677 -27.62 -25.06 -12.85
CA ILE A 677 -27.49 -25.07 -11.38
C ILE A 677 -28.88 -25.30 -10.78
N ASP A 678 -28.98 -26.25 -9.85
CA ASP A 678 -30.24 -26.58 -9.14
C ASP A 678 -31.43 -26.70 -10.11
N GLY A 679 -31.26 -27.47 -11.21
CA GLY A 679 -32.31 -27.73 -12.20
C GLY A 679 -32.72 -26.55 -13.11
N GLN A 680 -32.05 -25.38 -12.98
CA GLN A 680 -32.31 -24.23 -13.83
C GLN A 680 -31.04 -23.75 -14.55
N ILE A 681 -31.18 -23.05 -15.67
CA ILE A 681 -30.06 -22.46 -16.39
C ILE A 681 -29.88 -21.03 -15.90
N VAL A 682 -28.75 -20.79 -15.21
CA VAL A 682 -28.35 -19.47 -14.78
C VAL A 682 -27.47 -18.82 -15.86
N THR A 683 -27.89 -17.65 -16.30
CA THR A 683 -27.21 -16.92 -17.38
C THR A 683 -26.60 -15.62 -16.87
N GLY A 684 -25.53 -15.20 -17.50
CA GLY A 684 -25.01 -13.86 -17.47
C GLY A 684 -24.73 -13.38 -18.89
N ALA A 685 -25.27 -12.24 -19.24
CA ALA A 685 -25.01 -11.65 -20.55
C ALA A 685 -23.53 -11.30 -20.70
N ALA A 686 -23.00 -11.42 -21.93
CA ALA A 686 -21.74 -10.80 -22.25
C ALA A 686 -21.81 -9.29 -21.98
N ASP A 687 -20.83 -8.73 -21.30
CA ASP A 687 -20.77 -7.27 -21.10
C ASP A 687 -19.35 -6.79 -21.45
N ASP A 688 -19.31 -5.69 -22.19
CA ASP A 688 -18.08 -5.05 -22.58
C ASP A 688 -18.22 -3.55 -22.41
N ARG A 689 -17.16 -2.92 -21.94
CA ARG A 689 -17.22 -1.51 -21.66
C ARG A 689 -15.85 -0.85 -21.62
N PHE A 690 -15.81 0.35 -22.15
CA PHE A 690 -14.76 1.29 -21.85
C PHE A 690 -15.00 1.93 -20.48
N THR A 691 -14.01 1.90 -19.61
CA THR A 691 -14.03 2.54 -18.30
C THR A 691 -12.70 3.19 -17.98
N TRP A 692 -12.68 4.08 -16.98
CA TRP A 692 -11.46 4.76 -16.60
C TRP A 692 -11.50 5.17 -15.12
N ASN A 693 -10.33 5.33 -14.55
CA ASN A 693 -10.15 5.96 -13.25
C ASN A 693 -9.01 6.97 -13.31
N ALA A 694 -9.08 7.98 -12.46
CA ALA A 694 -8.06 9.01 -12.36
C ALA A 694 -7.85 9.43 -10.92
N ARG A 695 -6.60 9.76 -10.62
CA ARG A 695 -6.18 10.30 -9.33
C ARG A 695 -5.23 11.46 -9.56
N MET A 696 -5.40 12.51 -8.78
CA MET A 696 -4.49 13.65 -8.74
C MET A 696 -4.13 13.94 -7.29
N THR A 697 -2.83 13.96 -6.99
CA THR A 697 -2.29 14.34 -5.69
C THR A 697 -1.43 15.57 -5.84
N ALA A 698 -1.79 16.65 -5.16
CA ALA A 698 -1.04 17.89 -5.08
C ALA A 698 -0.44 18.04 -3.69
N SER A 699 0.89 18.18 -3.60
CA SER A 699 1.62 18.35 -2.35
C SER A 699 2.38 19.68 -2.37
N LEU A 700 2.08 20.56 -1.43
CA LEU A 700 2.73 21.86 -1.23
C LEU A 700 3.72 21.76 -0.07
N ILE A 701 4.97 22.13 -0.34
CA ILE A 701 6.02 22.27 0.67
C ILE A 701 6.19 23.76 0.93
N LEU A 702 5.71 24.21 2.07
CA LEU A 702 5.71 25.60 2.49
C LEU A 702 6.91 25.91 3.40
N PRO A 703 7.26 27.17 3.59
CA PRO A 703 8.24 27.60 4.61
C PRO A 703 7.89 27.05 6.00
N TYR A 704 8.86 27.05 6.89
CA TYR A 704 8.72 26.58 8.29
C TYR A 704 8.40 25.09 8.45
N ASP A 705 8.86 24.25 7.51
CA ASP A 705 8.63 22.79 7.51
C ASP A 705 7.15 22.39 7.54
N ILE A 706 6.28 23.20 6.92
CA ILE A 706 4.87 22.89 6.71
C ILE A 706 4.71 22.18 5.37
N SER A 707 3.94 21.12 5.35
CA SER A 707 3.58 20.40 4.12
C SER A 707 2.07 20.19 4.09
N VAL A 708 1.45 20.46 2.94
CA VAL A 708 0.01 20.30 2.71
C VAL A 708 -0.20 19.42 1.50
N GLN A 709 -1.15 18.50 1.57
CA GLN A 709 -1.48 17.60 0.47
C GLN A 709 -2.99 17.53 0.27
N ALA A 710 -3.41 17.53 -0.99
CA ALA A 710 -4.78 17.23 -1.41
C ALA A 710 -4.75 16.09 -2.44
N THR A 711 -5.66 15.13 -2.32
CA THR A 711 -5.79 14.02 -3.27
C THR A 711 -7.24 13.90 -3.71
N GLY A 712 -7.48 14.09 -5.01
CA GLY A 712 -8.74 13.83 -5.67
C GLY A 712 -8.72 12.48 -6.38
N ARG A 713 -9.83 11.74 -6.33
CA ARG A 713 -10.03 10.46 -7.00
C ARG A 713 -11.36 10.46 -7.73
N TYR A 714 -11.38 9.82 -8.89
CA TYR A 714 -12.57 9.53 -9.64
C TYR A 714 -12.48 8.13 -10.25
N GLU A 715 -13.53 7.35 -10.12
CA GLU A 715 -13.70 6.04 -10.73
C GLU A 715 -14.98 6.09 -11.59
N ALA A 716 -14.85 5.78 -12.86
CA ALA A 716 -15.99 5.69 -13.77
C ALA A 716 -16.79 4.40 -13.52
N ARG A 717 -17.91 4.23 -14.20
CA ARG A 717 -18.74 3.03 -14.14
C ARG A 717 -17.93 1.78 -14.48
N GLN A 718 -18.03 0.74 -13.63
CA GLN A 718 -17.32 -0.53 -13.77
C GLN A 718 -18.31 -1.65 -14.08
N VAL A 719 -17.90 -2.59 -14.94
CA VAL A 719 -18.64 -3.84 -15.21
C VAL A 719 -18.43 -4.82 -14.08
N ILE A 720 -19.47 -5.50 -13.67
CA ILE A 720 -19.46 -6.68 -12.80
C ILE A 720 -20.21 -7.82 -13.49
N THR A 721 -20.08 -9.05 -13.02
CA THR A 721 -20.57 -10.28 -13.70
C THR A 721 -22.03 -10.25 -14.13
N GLN A 722 -22.90 -9.62 -13.38
CA GLN A 722 -24.33 -9.52 -13.65
C GLN A 722 -24.82 -8.07 -13.51
N GLY A 723 -24.02 -7.10 -13.97
CA GLY A 723 -24.42 -5.70 -13.85
C GLY A 723 -23.27 -4.70 -13.83
N TYR A 724 -23.41 -3.66 -13.00
CA TYR A 724 -22.41 -2.59 -12.96
C TYR A 724 -22.36 -1.86 -11.62
N ARG A 725 -21.22 -1.21 -11.38
CA ARG A 725 -21.02 -0.26 -10.30
C ARG A 725 -21.07 1.17 -10.85
N LYS A 726 -21.79 2.06 -10.18
CA LYS A 726 -21.85 3.49 -10.55
C LYS A 726 -20.53 4.21 -10.29
N PRO A 727 -20.31 5.35 -10.97
CA PRO A 727 -19.14 6.19 -10.71
C PRO A 727 -19.04 6.64 -9.25
N SER A 728 -17.82 6.74 -8.74
CA SER A 728 -17.53 7.27 -7.41
C SER A 728 -16.39 8.29 -7.42
N TYR A 729 -16.42 9.24 -6.47
CA TYR A 729 -15.35 10.21 -6.30
C TYR A 729 -15.13 10.53 -4.82
N SER A 730 -13.91 11.00 -4.51
CA SER A 730 -13.56 11.45 -3.16
C SER A 730 -12.40 12.44 -3.19
N VAL A 731 -12.33 13.29 -2.16
CA VAL A 731 -11.24 14.24 -1.93
C VAL A 731 -10.71 14.03 -0.53
N ASP A 732 -9.40 13.79 -0.42
CA ASP A 732 -8.67 13.72 0.85
C ASP A 732 -7.77 14.94 1.01
N PHE A 733 -7.56 15.37 2.26
CA PHE A 733 -6.72 16.52 2.60
C PHE A 733 -5.82 16.18 3.77
N GLY A 734 -4.55 16.62 3.75
CA GLY A 734 -3.60 16.44 4.83
C GLY A 734 -2.70 17.65 5.01
N ALA A 735 -2.36 17.95 6.26
CA ALA A 735 -1.36 18.94 6.60
C ALA A 735 -0.42 18.40 7.67
N ARG A 736 0.86 18.71 7.56
CA ARG A 736 1.91 18.29 8.49
C ARG A 736 2.87 19.43 8.77
N LYS A 737 3.28 19.57 10.03
CA LYS A 737 4.33 20.49 10.46
C LYS A 737 5.37 19.75 11.29
N ASN A 738 6.64 19.99 10.99
CA ASN A 738 7.76 19.50 11.77
C ASN A 738 8.30 20.63 12.66
N PHE A 739 8.62 20.28 13.92
CA PHE A 739 9.18 21.18 14.92
C PHE A 739 10.54 20.65 15.37
N PHE A 740 11.41 21.55 15.86
CA PHE A 740 12.68 21.20 16.48
C PHE A 740 13.55 20.28 15.63
N ASN A 741 13.80 20.66 14.37
CA ASN A 741 14.56 19.86 13.41
C ASN A 741 14.00 18.44 13.22
N LYS A 742 12.67 18.31 13.10
CA LYS A 742 11.92 17.06 12.93
C LYS A 742 11.90 16.16 14.19
N LEU A 743 12.23 16.69 15.35
CA LEU A 743 12.09 15.95 16.60
C LEU A 743 10.62 15.67 16.91
N ILE A 744 9.75 16.65 16.65
CA ILE A 744 8.30 16.52 16.81
C ILE A 744 7.62 16.79 15.47
N THR A 745 6.71 15.90 15.06
CA THR A 745 5.86 16.06 13.89
C THR A 745 4.40 16.07 14.33
N VAL A 746 3.65 17.08 13.91
CA VAL A 746 2.19 17.16 14.08
C VAL A 746 1.53 17.05 12.72
N ALA A 747 0.54 16.19 12.59
CA ALA A 747 -0.20 15.99 11.35
C ALA A 747 -1.72 16.02 11.59
N VAL A 748 -2.44 16.61 10.65
CA VAL A 748 -3.90 16.60 10.57
C VAL A 748 -4.28 16.09 9.19
N ASN A 749 -5.10 15.04 9.13
CA ASN A 749 -5.57 14.44 7.89
C ASN A 749 -7.09 14.37 7.89
N CYS A 750 -7.73 14.78 6.81
CA CYS A 750 -9.15 14.58 6.55
C CYS A 750 -9.33 13.61 5.39
N ARG A 751 -9.95 12.47 5.63
CA ARG A 751 -10.35 11.54 4.57
C ARG A 751 -11.76 11.87 4.11
N ASP A 752 -11.98 11.80 2.79
CA ASP A 752 -13.26 12.05 2.15
C ASP A 752 -13.91 13.36 2.62
N LEU A 753 -13.21 14.46 2.41
CA LEU A 753 -13.62 15.82 2.84
C LEU A 753 -15.06 16.16 2.42
N LEU A 754 -15.46 15.72 1.22
CA LEU A 754 -16.78 15.98 0.65
C LEU A 754 -17.85 15.00 1.14
N ASP A 755 -17.49 13.96 1.90
CA ASP A 755 -18.36 12.87 2.35
C ASP A 755 -19.12 12.21 1.19
N SER A 756 -18.43 12.06 0.05
CA SER A 756 -19.02 11.63 -1.24
C SER A 756 -18.81 10.14 -1.51
N ARG A 757 -17.95 9.47 -0.74
CA ARG A 757 -17.55 8.07 -0.99
C ARG A 757 -18.70 7.12 -0.68
N LYS A 758 -19.29 6.56 -1.72
CA LYS A 758 -20.29 5.51 -1.66
C LYS A 758 -20.05 4.47 -2.75
N TRP A 759 -20.50 3.25 -2.49
CA TRP A 759 -20.48 2.16 -3.45
C TRP A 759 -21.91 1.82 -3.84
N GLU A 760 -22.24 2.11 -5.08
CA GLU A 760 -23.56 1.92 -5.61
C GLU A 760 -23.51 0.91 -6.75
N THR A 761 -24.19 -0.24 -6.57
CA THR A 761 -24.15 -1.40 -7.45
C THR A 761 -25.55 -1.71 -7.99
N PHE A 762 -25.62 -2.04 -9.26
CA PHE A 762 -26.78 -2.65 -9.90
C PHE A 762 -26.44 -4.06 -10.34
N THR A 763 -27.24 -5.03 -9.92
CA THR A 763 -27.11 -6.43 -10.33
C THR A 763 -28.40 -6.87 -10.97
N CYS A 764 -28.32 -7.60 -12.08
CA CYS A 764 -29.47 -8.10 -12.83
C CYS A 764 -29.24 -9.59 -13.17
N GLY A 765 -30.19 -10.43 -12.84
CA GLY A 765 -30.26 -11.84 -13.21
C GLY A 765 -31.53 -12.16 -13.98
N ASN A 766 -31.78 -13.44 -14.27
CA ASN A 766 -32.97 -13.85 -15.08
C ASN A 766 -34.30 -13.38 -14.49
N ASN A 767 -34.42 -13.40 -13.15
CA ASN A 767 -35.71 -13.16 -12.47
C ASN A 767 -35.60 -12.09 -11.39
N PHE A 768 -34.55 -11.27 -11.38
CA PHE A 768 -34.36 -10.24 -10.38
C PHE A 768 -33.50 -9.07 -10.86
N THR A 769 -33.73 -7.92 -10.22
CA THR A 769 -32.80 -6.80 -10.22
C THR A 769 -32.51 -6.39 -8.78
N ARG A 770 -31.28 -5.97 -8.49
CA ARG A 770 -30.87 -5.46 -7.18
C ARG A 770 -30.12 -4.14 -7.34
N HIS A 771 -30.56 -3.13 -6.64
CA HIS A 771 -29.86 -1.87 -6.46
C HIS A 771 -29.38 -1.77 -5.02
N GLN A 772 -28.08 -1.65 -4.81
CA GLN A 772 -27.48 -1.60 -3.48
C GLN A 772 -26.56 -0.40 -3.33
N ILE A 773 -26.70 0.34 -2.23
CA ILE A 773 -25.86 1.47 -1.84
C ILE A 773 -25.18 1.11 -0.52
N ASN A 774 -23.86 1.08 -0.51
CA ASN A 774 -23.05 0.94 0.69
C ASN A 774 -22.34 2.27 0.99
N ARG A 775 -22.60 2.85 2.15
CA ARG A 775 -21.95 4.05 2.64
C ARG A 775 -21.32 3.78 4.01
N ARG A 776 -20.02 3.88 4.08
CA ARG A 776 -19.30 3.92 5.34
C ARG A 776 -19.04 5.39 5.65
N GLY A 777 -19.42 5.90 6.80
CA GLY A 777 -19.16 7.27 7.22
C GLY A 777 -17.65 7.57 7.12
N SER A 778 -17.17 7.85 5.90
CA SER A 778 -15.76 7.89 5.54
C SER A 778 -15.11 9.19 5.98
N ARG A 779 -15.89 10.29 6.06
CA ARG A 779 -15.38 11.60 6.49
C ARG A 779 -14.93 11.56 7.95
N ARG A 780 -13.63 11.71 8.14
CA ARG A 780 -13.02 11.80 9.47
C ARG A 780 -11.76 12.65 9.45
N PHE A 781 -11.53 13.39 10.51
CA PHE A 781 -10.29 14.10 10.78
C PHE A 781 -9.45 13.27 11.75
N ASN A 782 -8.19 13.05 11.39
CA ASN A 782 -7.21 12.38 12.24
C ASN A 782 -6.16 13.40 12.66
N PHE A 783 -5.84 13.42 13.96
CA PHE A 783 -4.78 14.23 14.56
C PHE A 783 -3.70 13.29 15.05
N THR A 784 -2.45 13.56 14.71
CA THR A 784 -1.32 12.69 15.06
C THR A 784 -0.14 13.53 15.51
N VAL A 785 0.49 13.10 16.60
CA VAL A 785 1.75 13.67 17.12
C VAL A 785 2.77 12.55 17.14
N THR A 786 3.94 12.79 16.57
CA THR A 786 5.07 11.85 16.55
C THR A 786 6.28 12.52 17.18
N TRP A 787 6.87 11.87 18.16
CA TRP A 787 8.15 12.22 18.76
C TRP A 787 9.23 11.27 18.28
N ASN A 788 10.30 11.79 17.67
CA ASN A 788 11.43 11.03 17.19
C ASN A 788 12.62 11.23 18.16
N PHE A 789 13.34 10.16 18.48
CA PHE A 789 14.46 10.19 19.43
C PHE A 789 15.64 9.35 18.93
N GLY A 790 16.81 9.54 19.55
CA GLY A 790 18.04 8.82 19.24
C GLY A 790 18.90 9.50 18.19
N ASN A 791 19.87 8.78 17.64
CA ASN A 791 20.83 9.32 16.69
C ASN A 791 20.23 9.41 15.27
N MET A 792 19.61 10.57 14.96
CA MET A 792 18.97 10.83 13.66
C MET A 792 19.91 11.46 12.63
N LYS A 793 21.15 11.72 12.93
CA LYS A 793 22.11 12.28 11.97
C LYS A 793 22.48 11.23 10.94
N GLN A 794 22.12 11.46 9.68
CA GLN A 794 22.69 10.71 8.56
C GLN A 794 24.21 10.95 8.54
N LYS A 795 25.01 9.93 8.80
CA LYS A 795 26.42 9.97 8.33
C LYS A 795 26.34 9.99 6.80
N ARG A 796 26.79 11.11 6.19
CA ARG A 796 27.09 11.12 4.77
C ARG A 796 28.12 10.02 4.52
N ARG A 797 27.80 9.01 3.75
CA ARG A 797 28.81 8.07 3.22
C ARG A 797 29.88 8.90 2.50
N PRO A 798 31.17 8.72 2.79
CA PRO A 798 32.20 9.24 1.91
C PRO A 798 32.03 8.54 0.55
N GLN A 799 31.76 9.30 -0.50
CA GLN A 799 31.83 8.78 -1.85
C GLN A 799 33.26 8.36 -2.14
N ASN A 800 33.53 7.07 -2.30
CA ASN A 800 34.75 6.58 -2.90
C ASN A 800 34.84 7.14 -4.32
N LYS A 801 35.88 7.96 -4.53
CA LYS A 801 36.30 8.42 -5.85
C LYS A 801 36.86 7.22 -6.60
N GLN A 802 36.11 6.65 -7.53
CA GLN A 802 36.67 6.02 -8.70
C GLN A 802 35.82 6.37 -9.89
N GLY A 803 36.45 7.05 -10.85
CA GLY A 803 35.84 7.45 -12.10
C GLY A 803 35.61 6.26 -12.99
N ASP A 804 34.54 6.21 -13.66
CA ASP A 804 34.36 6.26 -15.11
C ASP A 804 32.88 6.11 -15.45
N GLY A 805 32.44 6.84 -16.46
CA GLY A 805 31.03 6.95 -16.79
C GLY A 805 30.42 5.65 -17.29
N SER A 806 29.51 5.11 -16.50
CA SER A 806 28.41 4.29 -16.98
C SER A 806 27.32 4.33 -15.90
N SER A 807 26.10 4.67 -16.31
CA SER A 807 24.90 4.65 -15.48
C SER A 807 24.63 3.23 -15.01
N GLU A 808 25.12 2.87 -13.83
CA GLU A 808 24.77 1.62 -13.17
C GLU A 808 23.31 1.69 -12.72
N MET A 809 22.48 0.81 -13.27
CA MET A 809 21.27 0.36 -12.59
C MET A 809 21.72 -0.40 -11.33
N GLN A 810 21.86 0.31 -10.21
CA GLN A 810 22.01 -0.36 -8.92
C GLN A 810 20.64 -0.89 -8.52
N MET A 811 20.47 -2.19 -8.68
CA MET A 811 19.53 -2.95 -7.85
C MET A 811 20.07 -2.91 -6.42
N ASP A 812 19.58 -1.98 -5.60
CA ASP A 812 19.82 -2.01 -4.16
C ASP A 812 18.98 -3.14 -3.54
N TYR A 813 19.48 -4.35 -3.66
CA TYR A 813 19.12 -5.43 -2.77
C TYR A 813 20.24 -5.54 -1.73
N ASN A 814 19.97 -5.03 -0.50
CA ASN A 814 20.75 -5.21 0.73
C ASN A 814 22.28 -5.38 0.54
N GLY A 815 22.99 -4.32 0.31
CA GLY A 815 24.44 -4.29 0.50
C GLY A 815 24.81 -4.08 1.96
N THR A 816 25.26 -5.10 2.62
CA THR A 816 26.18 -4.97 3.75
C THR A 816 27.49 -4.38 3.19
N GLY A 817 27.89 -3.19 3.58
CA GLY A 817 29.12 -2.59 3.10
C GLY A 817 29.78 -1.74 4.15
N GLU A 818 30.92 -2.16 4.51
CA GLU A 818 31.93 -1.59 5.40
C GLU A 818 32.32 -0.15 4.98
N GLU A 819 32.45 0.77 5.90
CA GLU A 819 33.32 1.22 7.00
C GLU A 819 32.70 2.32 7.81
#